data_1b93e8d110799c7219ce468fc9bc79a7
#
_entry.id   1b93e8d110799c7219ce468fc9bc79a7
#
_cell.length_a   1.000
_cell.length_b   1.000
_cell.length_c   1.000
_cell.angle_alpha   90.00
_cell.angle_beta   90.00
_cell.angle_gamma   90.00
#
_symmetry.space_group_name_H-M   'P 1'
#
loop_
_entity.id
_entity.type
_entity.pdbx_description
1 polymer ?
#
loop_
_entity_poly.entity_id
_entity_poly.type
_entity_poly.pdbx_seq_one_letter_code
_entity_poly.pdbx_strand_id
1 'polypeptide(L)'
;PRTRFDKLAKIDSSPYHLVLLCENNEGYQNLIKLVSAAYTEGFYSKPRVDVELLEKYHKGLICLSACLAGEIPRKLTNGDYEGAKQTALKYRDIFGRDNYFIELQNHKFADQQRILPMLIKLSRETEIPMVCTNDAHYLRRSDANAQRVLMCISTGTTLDDPSRLEFPTNEFYVKSAEEMAELFPSQPESLENTVKIADRCNVSFEFGKTKLPYFHIDGVSDNEKFLRDMCMKGLYKRYENPTKEALKRVDYELDVITRMGYTDYYLIVWDFVHYAKTHGIPVGCGRGSGAGSLCAYCIGITGIDPLKYDLLFERFLNPERVSMPDFDIDFCMEGRQRVIDYVVEKYGSDHVAQIATFGTLAAKQAVRDVARAMGLPYQTGDMLAKKIPRGQPLKYSIENIPELSSLYKNDMKIRQLLDIAMSVEGMPRNVSTHAAGVVITKEPVDFYVPLYSRDGQVSTQYTMTVLERLGLLKIDFLGLRNLTIIDHCRKQVIETHPDFDLEKIPLDDKKVYEMLSQGKTEGVFQFESAGMTATVMKLRPERLEDLIAVISLYRPGPMDSIPTYIRNRHEPDRIVYKHPLLKGILEVTYGCIVYQEQVMQIFRTLAGYSYGRADIVRRAMAKKKAAVLENERKAFIYGEKGQCCGAVANGVPANVANEIFDEMTSFASYAFNKSHAAAYATIAYQTAYLKCHFYKEYMAALMTITLLDSTDKLYGYIADVSKNGVKILPLDINKSESGFVAEPEGIRFALLAVKSLGEGAIDRIVSERKSGGAFRSLQDFCTRVSGRDIHLRTVEALIKSGAFDGFGYTRREHLNACEDIMKSVTRSDGSVIEGQLDLFGMGAALPMEKKIERCGEFDEQQLLEFEHEALGMYISAHPIDRFECVISAARCVTSAQLINCLLYTSDAADDLT
;
A
#
# COMPACT_ATOMS: atom_id res chain seq x y z
N PRO A 1 26.34 26.58 2.67
CA PRO A 1 26.72 25.98 1.38
C PRO A 1 26.80 27.06 0.31
N ARG A 2 27.71 26.93 -0.61
CA ARG A 2 27.86 27.85 -1.73
C ARG A 2 26.80 27.57 -2.79
N THR A 3 26.52 26.31 -3.01
CA THR A 3 25.47 25.84 -3.92
C THR A 3 24.65 24.72 -3.26
N ARG A 4 23.46 24.45 -3.80
CA ARG A 4 22.60 23.34 -3.33
C ARG A 4 23.21 21.96 -3.57
N PHE A 5 24.20 21.85 -4.44
CA PHE A 5 24.85 20.59 -4.80
C PHE A 5 26.03 20.24 -3.87
N ASP A 6 26.53 21.20 -3.09
CA ASP A 6 27.65 20.98 -2.18
C ASP A 6 27.24 20.05 -1.01
N LYS A 7 28.07 19.04 -0.68
CA LYS A 7 27.78 18.03 0.35
C LYS A 7 28.97 17.80 1.30
N LEU A 8 29.59 18.87 1.79
CA LEU A 8 30.67 18.80 2.75
C LEU A 8 30.11 18.62 4.17
N ALA A 9 30.51 17.54 4.85
CA ALA A 9 30.09 17.26 6.22
C ALA A 9 30.45 18.43 7.14
N LYS A 10 29.60 18.74 8.11
CA LYS A 10 29.67 19.85 9.08
C LYS A 10 29.53 21.26 8.51
N ILE A 11 29.77 21.48 7.22
CA ILE A 11 29.61 22.78 6.58
C ILE A 11 28.22 22.89 5.94
N ASP A 12 27.89 21.95 5.07
CA ASP A 12 26.67 21.98 4.26
C ASP A 12 25.49 21.27 4.92
N SER A 13 25.71 20.58 6.05
CA SER A 13 24.64 19.88 6.80
C SER A 13 23.75 20.80 7.67
N SER A 14 24.15 22.08 7.86
CA SER A 14 23.44 23.08 8.68
C SER A 14 23.11 24.33 7.87
N PRO A 15 22.12 24.29 6.97
CA PRO A 15 21.72 25.44 6.18
C PRO A 15 21.13 26.54 7.06
N TYR A 16 21.12 27.77 6.53
CA TYR A 16 20.40 28.89 7.15
C TYR A 16 18.90 28.76 6.96
N HIS A 17 18.13 29.25 7.94
CA HIS A 17 16.70 29.38 7.79
C HIS A 17 16.35 30.64 7.00
N LEU A 18 15.31 30.55 6.18
CA LEU A 18 14.73 31.69 5.47
C LEU A 18 13.22 31.49 5.44
N VAL A 19 12.45 32.52 5.74
CA VAL A 19 10.99 32.48 5.72
C VAL A 19 10.50 33.12 4.42
N LEU A 20 9.66 32.43 3.67
CA LEU A 20 9.04 32.89 2.43
C LEU A 20 7.52 32.84 2.56
N LEU A 21 6.85 33.95 2.21
CA LEU A 21 5.39 34.05 2.16
C LEU A 21 4.96 34.33 0.73
N CYS A 22 3.85 33.75 0.30
CA CYS A 22 3.30 33.96 -1.03
C CYS A 22 2.38 35.17 -1.05
N GLU A 23 2.73 36.19 -1.82
CA GLU A 23 1.91 37.38 -2.03
C GLU A 23 0.71 37.05 -2.96
N ASN A 24 0.91 36.24 -3.96
CA ASN A 24 -0.06 35.89 -4.98
C ASN A 24 0.17 34.48 -5.55
N ASN A 25 -0.60 34.07 -6.54
CA ASN A 25 -0.49 32.73 -7.15
C ASN A 25 0.83 32.51 -7.90
N GLU A 26 1.47 33.57 -8.48
CA GLU A 26 2.79 33.45 -9.08
C GLU A 26 3.84 33.11 -8.00
N GLY A 27 3.78 33.81 -6.87
CA GLY A 27 4.61 33.51 -5.71
C GLY A 27 4.42 32.10 -5.19
N TYR A 28 3.17 31.60 -5.15
CA TYR A 28 2.90 30.22 -4.75
C TYR A 28 3.53 29.20 -5.70
N GLN A 29 3.45 29.40 -7.01
CA GLN A 29 4.11 28.52 -7.99
C GLN A 29 5.64 28.59 -7.87
N ASN A 30 6.19 29.79 -7.68
CA ASN A 30 7.63 29.94 -7.46
C ASN A 30 8.08 29.24 -6.17
N LEU A 31 7.28 29.32 -5.09
CA LEU A 31 7.58 28.58 -3.87
C LEU A 31 7.53 27.07 -4.06
N ILE A 32 6.58 26.55 -4.83
CA ILE A 32 6.54 25.11 -5.19
C ILE A 32 7.85 24.71 -5.89
N LYS A 33 8.33 25.50 -6.86
CA LYS A 33 9.60 25.24 -7.56
C LYS A 33 10.79 25.23 -6.60
N LEU A 34 10.87 26.23 -5.72
CA LEU A 34 11.95 26.31 -4.70
C LEU A 34 11.93 25.09 -3.78
N VAL A 35 10.76 24.75 -3.22
CA VAL A 35 10.63 23.61 -2.30
C VAL A 35 10.91 22.30 -3.01
N SER A 36 10.44 22.11 -4.26
CA SER A 36 10.72 20.93 -5.05
C SER A 36 12.22 20.77 -5.31
N ALA A 37 12.90 21.83 -5.80
CA ALA A 37 14.34 21.81 -6.02
C ALA A 37 15.13 21.56 -4.73
N ALA A 38 14.66 22.09 -3.59
CA ALA A 38 15.27 21.85 -2.29
C ALA A 38 15.32 20.37 -1.91
N TYR A 39 14.28 19.61 -2.27
CA TYR A 39 14.19 18.18 -1.97
C TYR A 39 14.78 17.28 -3.06
N THR A 40 14.62 17.64 -4.33
CA THR A 40 15.06 16.80 -5.45
C THR A 40 16.54 17.00 -5.80
N GLU A 41 17.06 18.22 -5.65
CA GLU A 41 18.43 18.58 -5.99
C GLU A 41 19.29 18.92 -4.75
N GLY A 42 18.71 19.68 -3.83
CA GLY A 42 19.42 20.32 -2.71
C GLY A 42 19.45 19.51 -1.41
N PHE A 43 18.90 18.32 -1.36
CA PHE A 43 18.80 17.56 -0.10
C PHE A 43 20.17 17.02 0.36
N TYR A 44 20.58 17.47 1.54
CA TYR A 44 21.70 16.93 2.29
C TYR A 44 21.44 17.09 3.79
N SER A 45 21.04 16.04 4.47
CA SER A 45 20.46 16.02 5.82
C SER A 45 19.15 16.83 5.96
N LYS A 46 19.05 17.97 5.25
CA LYS A 46 17.89 18.88 5.18
C LYS A 46 17.73 19.38 3.75
N PRO A 47 16.50 19.76 3.34
CA PRO A 47 16.28 20.41 2.06
C PRO A 47 16.93 21.81 2.05
N ARG A 48 17.55 22.20 0.92
CA ARG A 48 18.30 23.46 0.79
C ARG A 48 18.04 24.09 -0.57
N VAL A 49 17.93 25.40 -0.56
CA VAL A 49 17.97 26.24 -1.76
C VAL A 49 19.23 27.10 -1.74
N ASP A 50 19.67 27.56 -2.88
CA ASP A 50 20.77 28.49 -3.04
C ASP A 50 20.29 29.82 -3.63
N VAL A 51 21.21 30.75 -3.74
CA VAL A 51 20.93 32.13 -4.21
C VAL A 51 20.47 32.11 -5.67
N GLU A 52 21.03 31.23 -6.51
CA GLU A 52 20.63 31.08 -7.92
C GLU A 52 19.14 30.79 -8.05
N LEU A 53 18.63 29.85 -7.25
CA LEU A 53 17.19 29.54 -7.24
C LEU A 53 16.35 30.69 -6.70
N LEU A 54 16.83 31.39 -5.68
CA LEU A 54 16.13 32.55 -5.13
C LEU A 54 16.04 33.70 -6.15
N GLU A 55 17.12 34.01 -6.85
CA GLU A 55 17.14 34.99 -7.93
C GLU A 55 16.19 34.65 -9.07
N LYS A 56 16.06 33.35 -9.39
CA LYS A 56 15.18 32.85 -10.46
C LYS A 56 13.71 32.88 -10.08
N TYR A 57 13.37 32.56 -8.82
CA TYR A 57 11.99 32.28 -8.37
C TYR A 57 11.51 33.23 -7.25
N HIS A 58 12.04 34.45 -7.14
CA HIS A 58 11.66 35.43 -6.08
C HIS A 58 10.33 36.14 -6.31
N LYS A 59 9.83 36.22 -7.55
CA LYS A 59 8.64 36.99 -7.89
C LYS A 59 7.40 36.51 -7.14
N GLY A 60 6.62 37.49 -6.61
CA GLY A 60 5.42 37.19 -5.84
C GLY A 60 5.70 36.58 -4.45
N LEU A 61 6.97 36.64 -3.97
CA LEU A 61 7.36 36.18 -2.66
C LEU A 61 7.78 37.36 -1.77
N ILE A 62 7.35 37.28 -0.51
CA ILE A 62 7.81 38.14 0.58
C ILE A 62 8.77 37.30 1.42
N CYS A 63 9.95 37.86 1.74
CA CYS A 63 11.01 37.18 2.44
C CYS A 63 11.28 37.80 3.80
N LEU A 64 11.43 36.97 4.85
CA LEU A 64 11.81 37.40 6.20
C LEU A 64 13.16 36.81 6.59
N SER A 65 13.94 37.56 7.41
CA SER A 65 15.31 37.16 7.78
C SER A 65 15.41 35.94 8.72
N ALA A 66 14.29 35.39 9.14
CA ALA A 66 14.11 34.20 9.99
C ALA A 66 14.66 34.37 11.43
N CYS A 67 14.63 33.23 12.17
CA CYS A 67 15.04 33.12 13.58
C CYS A 67 16.58 33.14 13.74
N LEU A 68 17.08 32.82 14.93
CA LEU A 68 18.54 32.72 15.20
C LEU A 68 19.31 31.81 14.23
N ALA A 69 18.62 30.86 13.60
CA ALA A 69 19.20 30.00 12.58
C ALA A 69 19.29 30.69 11.19
N GLY A 70 18.74 31.88 11.01
CA GLY A 70 18.87 32.66 9.78
C GLY A 70 20.30 33.18 9.55
N GLU A 71 20.64 33.51 8.31
CA GLU A 71 22.01 33.93 7.96
C GLU A 71 22.41 35.24 8.66
N ILE A 72 21.52 36.25 8.67
CA ILE A 72 21.77 37.54 9.34
C ILE A 72 21.88 37.36 10.85
N PRO A 73 20.93 36.76 11.58
CA PRO A 73 21.06 36.53 13.00
C PRO A 73 22.32 35.75 13.40
N ARG A 74 22.71 34.71 12.62
CA ARG A 74 23.97 33.96 12.89
C ARG A 74 25.21 34.84 12.75
N LYS A 75 25.30 35.70 11.72
CA LYS A 75 26.43 36.64 11.55
C LYS A 75 26.52 37.63 12.71
N LEU A 76 25.35 38.16 13.12
CA LEU A 76 25.30 39.04 14.29
C LEU A 76 25.70 38.35 15.59
N THR A 77 25.27 37.13 15.79
CA THR A 77 25.63 36.29 16.95
C THR A 77 27.14 36.05 17.01
N ASN A 78 27.78 35.89 15.84
CA ASN A 78 29.23 35.72 15.71
C ASN A 78 30.03 37.04 15.71
N GLY A 79 29.37 38.19 15.87
CA GLY A 79 30.02 39.53 15.91
C GLY A 79 30.31 40.12 14.50
N ASP A 80 29.87 39.49 13.43
CA ASP A 80 30.10 39.95 12.06
C ASP A 80 28.92 40.85 11.60
N TYR A 81 28.94 42.12 12.07
CA TYR A 81 27.90 43.09 11.74
C TYR A 81 27.94 43.52 10.27
N GLU A 82 29.12 43.76 9.71
CA GLU A 82 29.26 44.19 8.31
C GLU A 82 28.86 43.06 7.34
N GLY A 83 29.22 41.82 7.62
CA GLY A 83 28.75 40.69 6.86
C GLY A 83 27.22 40.50 6.93
N ALA A 84 26.60 40.76 8.09
CA ALA A 84 25.15 40.76 8.24
C ALA A 84 24.50 41.86 7.40
N LYS A 85 25.10 43.08 7.37
CA LYS A 85 24.61 44.22 6.57
C LYS A 85 24.67 43.92 5.06
N GLN A 86 25.80 43.39 4.59
CA GLN A 86 25.92 42.99 3.18
C GLN A 86 24.91 41.90 2.78
N THR A 87 24.68 40.96 3.67
CA THR A 87 23.66 39.89 3.44
C THR A 87 22.24 40.48 3.39
N ALA A 88 21.91 41.42 4.27
CA ALA A 88 20.61 42.09 4.29
C ALA A 88 20.37 42.87 2.97
N LEU A 89 21.36 43.60 2.51
CA LEU A 89 21.28 44.34 1.24
C LEU A 89 21.15 43.37 0.05
N LYS A 90 21.86 42.23 0.05
CA LYS A 90 21.75 41.22 -0.98
C LYS A 90 20.33 40.63 -1.09
N TYR A 91 19.73 40.25 0.03
CA TYR A 91 18.36 39.75 0.04
C TYR A 91 17.34 40.83 -0.35
N ARG A 92 17.53 42.07 0.09
CA ARG A 92 16.72 43.22 -0.36
C ARG A 92 16.77 43.36 -1.89
N ASP A 93 17.96 43.24 -2.47
CA ASP A 93 18.15 43.39 -3.91
C ASP A 93 17.54 42.23 -4.71
N ILE A 94 17.50 41.02 -4.15
CA ILE A 94 16.84 39.85 -4.76
C ILE A 94 15.30 39.98 -4.72
N PHE A 95 14.73 40.28 -3.53
CA PHE A 95 13.28 40.28 -3.33
C PHE A 95 12.63 41.64 -3.61
N GLY A 96 13.39 42.71 -3.59
CA GLY A 96 12.93 44.11 -3.68
C GLY A 96 12.72 44.75 -2.31
N ARG A 97 12.72 46.08 -2.29
CA ARG A 97 12.65 46.88 -1.05
C ARG A 97 11.41 46.61 -0.20
N ASP A 98 10.27 46.36 -0.86
CA ASP A 98 8.99 46.18 -0.19
C ASP A 98 8.68 44.73 0.17
N ASN A 99 9.55 43.81 -0.27
CA ASN A 99 9.34 42.36 -0.15
C ASN A 99 10.38 41.64 0.72
N TYR A 100 11.30 42.42 1.33
CA TYR A 100 12.25 41.86 2.26
C TYR A 100 12.15 42.57 3.62
N PHE A 101 12.07 41.78 4.71
CA PHE A 101 11.87 42.29 6.06
C PHE A 101 12.93 41.74 7.03
N ILE A 102 13.46 42.62 7.93
CA ILE A 102 14.20 42.15 9.08
C ILE A 102 13.22 41.64 10.13
N GLU A 103 13.35 40.37 10.47
CA GLU A 103 12.48 39.69 11.40
C GLU A 103 12.97 39.88 12.83
N LEU A 104 12.06 40.31 13.71
CA LEU A 104 12.32 40.50 15.13
C LEU A 104 11.57 39.42 15.92
N GLN A 105 12.29 38.74 16.78
CA GLN A 105 11.74 37.69 17.67
C GLN A 105 12.21 37.94 19.11
N ASN A 106 11.34 37.68 20.09
CA ASN A 106 11.66 37.81 21.51
C ASN A 106 10.98 36.71 22.35
N HIS A 107 11.72 35.63 22.59
CA HIS A 107 11.30 34.52 23.46
C HIS A 107 11.96 34.58 24.84
N LYS A 108 12.42 35.79 25.26
CA LYS A 108 12.98 36.09 26.58
C LYS A 108 14.23 35.28 26.94
N PHE A 109 15.10 34.95 25.98
CA PHE A 109 16.39 34.33 26.25
C PHE A 109 17.59 35.15 25.71
N ALA A 110 18.75 34.98 26.32
CA ALA A 110 19.88 35.86 26.23
C ALA A 110 20.36 36.15 24.79
N ASP A 111 20.48 35.15 23.95
CA ASP A 111 21.02 35.33 22.59
C ASP A 111 20.11 36.19 21.71
N GLN A 112 18.80 36.02 21.80
CA GLN A 112 17.84 36.88 21.07
C GLN A 112 17.88 38.32 21.62
N GLN A 113 17.92 38.47 22.94
CA GLN A 113 18.00 39.81 23.55
C GLN A 113 19.28 40.55 23.18
N ARG A 114 20.40 39.85 23.03
CA ARG A 114 21.70 40.43 22.61
C ARG A 114 21.66 40.96 21.18
N ILE A 115 21.05 40.21 20.23
CA ILE A 115 21.07 40.63 18.81
C ILE A 115 19.92 41.55 18.43
N LEU A 116 18.84 41.62 19.21
CA LEU A 116 17.66 42.42 18.92
C LEU A 116 17.98 43.91 18.66
N PRO A 117 18.79 44.62 19.52
CA PRO A 117 19.23 45.99 19.23
C PRO A 117 20.05 46.12 17.93
N MET A 118 20.84 45.09 17.60
CA MET A 118 21.63 45.05 16.37
C MET A 118 20.74 44.90 15.12
N LEU A 119 19.71 44.07 15.18
CA LEU A 119 18.73 43.93 14.09
C LEU A 119 17.96 45.25 13.86
N ILE A 120 17.56 45.95 14.93
CA ILE A 120 16.89 47.27 14.84
C ILE A 120 17.84 48.31 14.23
N LYS A 121 19.10 48.32 14.65
CA LYS A 121 20.12 49.20 14.07
C LYS A 121 20.32 48.90 12.60
N LEU A 122 20.45 47.61 12.24
CA LEU A 122 20.62 47.15 10.87
C LEU A 122 19.46 47.57 9.96
N SER A 123 18.22 47.42 10.40
CA SER A 123 17.02 47.87 9.70
C SER A 123 17.07 49.37 9.40
N ARG A 124 17.41 50.18 10.40
CA ARG A 124 17.51 51.63 10.24
C ARG A 124 18.62 52.06 9.28
N GLU A 125 19.80 51.42 9.35
CA GLU A 125 20.94 51.73 8.48
C GLU A 125 20.73 51.28 7.03
N THR A 126 19.94 50.20 6.79
CA THR A 126 19.71 49.64 5.46
C THR A 126 18.37 50.05 4.86
N GLU A 127 17.53 50.78 5.62
CA GLU A 127 16.16 51.17 5.28
C GLU A 127 15.28 49.94 4.92
N ILE A 128 15.59 48.78 5.52
CA ILE A 128 14.78 47.58 5.36
C ILE A 128 13.73 47.52 6.47
N PRO A 129 12.43 47.39 6.14
CA PRO A 129 11.38 47.36 7.16
C PRO A 129 11.50 46.17 8.10
N MET A 130 11.01 46.35 9.34
CA MET A 130 10.98 45.31 10.37
C MET A 130 9.62 44.61 10.43
N VAL A 131 9.59 43.38 10.83
CA VAL A 131 8.38 42.64 11.17
C VAL A 131 8.58 41.77 12.42
N CYS A 132 7.63 41.82 13.34
CA CYS A 132 7.64 40.96 14.53
C CYS A 132 7.01 39.62 14.23
N THR A 133 7.66 38.53 14.60
CA THR A 133 7.09 37.19 14.50
C THR A 133 7.20 36.41 15.80
N ASN A 134 6.45 35.35 15.93
CA ASN A 134 6.34 34.57 17.16
C ASN A 134 7.12 33.26 17.13
N ASP A 135 7.58 32.77 15.96
CA ASP A 135 8.23 31.46 15.82
C ASP A 135 7.51 30.37 16.65
N ALA A 136 6.20 30.31 16.55
CA ALA A 136 5.38 29.43 17.37
C ALA A 136 5.58 27.95 17.01
N HIS A 137 5.86 27.13 18.02
CA HIS A 137 6.05 25.68 17.88
C HIS A 137 4.94 24.85 18.53
N TYR A 138 4.09 25.48 19.34
CA TYR A 138 2.92 24.90 19.98
C TYR A 138 1.84 25.96 20.24
N LEU A 139 0.60 25.54 20.48
CA LEU A 139 -0.54 26.46 20.54
C LEU A 139 -0.59 27.23 21.86
N ARG A 140 -0.44 26.55 22.98
CA ARG A 140 -0.58 27.13 24.33
C ARG A 140 0.71 26.96 25.11
N ARG A 141 0.97 27.86 26.04
CA ARG A 141 2.13 27.80 26.93
C ARG A 141 2.20 26.48 27.73
N SER A 142 1.05 25.87 28.06
CA SER A 142 0.95 24.54 28.69
C SER A 142 1.49 23.41 27.84
N ASP A 143 1.52 23.56 26.50
CA ASP A 143 1.88 22.50 25.56
C ASP A 143 3.40 22.34 25.43
N ALA A 144 4.20 23.18 26.08
CA ALA A 144 5.64 23.14 26.07
C ALA A 144 6.21 21.74 26.46
N ASN A 145 5.57 21.05 27.41
CA ASN A 145 5.98 19.72 27.82
C ASN A 145 5.69 18.65 26.76
N ALA A 146 4.54 18.75 26.09
CA ALA A 146 4.21 17.86 24.97
C ALA A 146 5.21 18.06 23.82
N GLN A 147 5.60 19.30 23.53
CA GLN A 147 6.62 19.60 22.54
C GLN A 147 8.00 19.02 22.88
N ARG A 148 8.43 19.07 24.14
CA ARG A 148 9.68 18.41 24.59
C ARG A 148 9.62 16.91 24.32
N VAL A 149 8.51 16.28 24.64
CA VAL A 149 8.33 14.83 24.39
C VAL A 149 8.34 14.53 22.89
N LEU A 150 7.69 15.34 22.04
CA LEU A 150 7.75 15.19 20.58
C LEU A 150 9.17 15.33 20.05
N MET A 151 9.96 16.26 20.56
CA MET A 151 11.38 16.40 20.21
C MET A 151 12.19 15.17 20.59
N CYS A 152 11.96 14.59 21.78
CA CYS A 152 12.59 13.34 22.20
C CYS A 152 12.15 12.16 21.32
N ILE A 153 10.88 12.10 20.90
CA ILE A 153 10.37 11.07 19.97
C ILE A 153 11.10 11.17 18.62
N SER A 154 11.25 12.39 18.09
CA SER A 154 11.86 12.63 16.77
C SER A 154 13.37 12.39 16.74
N THR A 155 14.07 12.69 17.84
CA THR A 155 15.52 12.52 17.95
C THR A 155 15.97 11.19 18.53
N GLY A 156 15.01 10.36 18.99
CA GLY A 156 15.32 9.06 19.61
C GLY A 156 15.85 9.15 21.05
N THR A 157 15.80 10.34 21.69
CA THR A 157 16.28 10.60 23.05
C THR A 157 15.17 10.45 24.10
N THR A 158 15.52 10.64 25.38
CA THR A 158 14.58 10.69 26.51
C THR A 158 14.62 12.05 27.21
N LEU A 159 13.61 12.33 28.07
CA LEU A 159 13.57 13.57 28.83
C LEU A 159 14.73 13.74 29.81
N ASP A 160 15.34 12.64 30.26
CA ASP A 160 16.49 12.63 31.18
C ASP A 160 17.84 12.69 30.47
N ASP A 161 17.86 12.64 29.12
CA ASP A 161 19.08 12.72 28.34
C ASP A 161 19.62 14.15 28.32
N PRO A 162 20.83 14.41 28.84
CA PRO A 162 21.41 15.75 28.84
C PRO A 162 21.73 16.29 27.44
N SER A 163 21.84 15.42 26.43
CA SER A 163 22.08 15.81 25.03
C SER A 163 20.82 16.07 24.23
N ARG A 164 19.63 15.95 24.85
CA ARG A 164 18.35 16.19 24.14
C ARG A 164 18.28 17.63 23.61
N LEU A 165 17.63 17.77 22.48
CA LEU A 165 17.26 19.09 21.98
C LEU A 165 16.13 19.68 22.84
N GLU A 166 16.30 20.92 23.27
CA GLU A 166 15.34 21.63 24.10
C GLU A 166 15.22 23.11 23.72
N PHE A 167 14.02 23.65 23.77
CA PHE A 167 13.82 25.09 23.67
C PHE A 167 14.29 25.77 24.97
N PRO A 168 15.00 26.91 24.88
CA PRO A 168 15.55 27.59 26.07
C PRO A 168 14.47 28.16 27.00
N THR A 169 13.26 28.38 26.50
CA THR A 169 12.13 28.90 27.28
C THR A 169 10.81 28.28 26.82
N ASN A 170 9.72 28.49 27.57
CA ASN A 170 8.37 28.09 27.20
C ASN A 170 7.59 29.20 26.43
N GLU A 171 8.31 30.13 25.79
CA GLU A 171 7.71 31.29 25.10
C GLU A 171 7.39 31.06 23.62
N PHE A 172 7.48 29.81 23.13
CA PHE A 172 7.27 29.42 21.72
C PHE A 172 5.79 29.02 21.43
N TYR A 173 4.85 29.65 22.15
CA TYR A 173 3.42 29.45 21.93
C TYR A 173 2.82 30.56 21.08
N VAL A 174 1.62 30.37 20.55
CA VAL A 174 0.89 31.41 19.80
C VAL A 174 0.41 32.50 20.75
N LYS A 175 1.07 33.65 20.70
CA LYS A 175 0.78 34.82 21.53
C LYS A 175 -0.35 35.66 20.93
N SER A 176 -1.11 36.37 21.79
CA SER A 176 -2.07 37.38 21.38
C SER A 176 -1.40 38.63 20.83
N ALA A 177 -2.16 39.52 20.20
CA ALA A 177 -1.67 40.81 19.72
C ALA A 177 -1.14 41.69 20.87
N GLU A 178 -1.83 41.64 22.03
CA GLU A 178 -1.44 42.37 23.24
C GLU A 178 -0.12 41.83 23.79
N GLU A 179 0.03 40.53 23.91
CA GLU A 179 1.29 39.90 24.37
C GLU A 179 2.46 40.25 23.44
N MET A 180 2.20 40.28 22.11
CA MET A 180 3.23 40.67 21.14
C MET A 180 3.57 42.16 21.26
N ALA A 181 2.59 43.05 21.50
CA ALA A 181 2.83 44.46 21.72
C ALA A 181 3.65 44.74 22.99
N GLU A 182 3.45 43.97 24.05
CA GLU A 182 4.27 44.06 25.28
C GLU A 182 5.74 43.64 25.04
N LEU A 183 6.01 42.74 24.10
CA LEU A 183 7.37 42.31 23.76
C LEU A 183 8.14 43.30 22.89
N PHE A 184 7.44 44.18 22.14
CA PHE A 184 8.02 45.16 21.21
C PHE A 184 7.47 46.58 21.37
N PRO A 185 7.49 47.17 22.58
CA PRO A 185 6.81 48.43 22.85
C PRO A 185 7.45 49.61 22.10
N SER A 186 8.71 49.51 21.71
CA SER A 186 9.45 50.57 20.99
C SER A 186 9.47 50.39 19.46
N GLN A 187 8.81 49.37 18.93
CA GLN A 187 8.74 49.02 17.48
C GLN A 187 7.30 48.76 17.01
N PRO A 188 6.37 49.73 17.20
CA PRO A 188 4.96 49.55 16.82
C PRO A 188 4.79 49.27 15.31
N GLU A 189 5.62 49.90 14.48
CA GLU A 189 5.66 49.67 13.02
C GLU A 189 5.91 48.22 12.62
N SER A 190 6.71 47.48 13.41
CA SER A 190 6.98 46.06 13.12
C SER A 190 5.77 45.14 13.37
N LEU A 191 4.88 45.55 14.26
CA LEU A 191 3.58 44.93 14.49
C LEU A 191 2.57 45.28 13.39
N GLU A 192 2.50 46.57 12.99
CA GLU A 192 1.66 47.01 11.88
C GLU A 192 2.03 46.29 10.57
N ASN A 193 3.32 46.04 10.34
CA ASN A 193 3.81 45.36 9.16
C ASN A 193 3.32 43.90 9.07
N THR A 194 3.00 43.24 10.19
CA THR A 194 2.39 41.89 10.16
C THR A 194 1.04 41.92 9.44
N VAL A 195 0.20 42.94 9.72
CA VAL A 195 -1.11 43.12 9.10
C VAL A 195 -0.93 43.52 7.63
N LYS A 196 -0.03 44.49 7.33
CA LYS A 196 0.25 44.89 5.93
C LYS A 196 0.73 43.71 5.08
N ILE A 197 1.57 42.83 5.60
CA ILE A 197 2.01 41.61 4.91
C ILE A 197 0.82 40.65 4.72
N ALA A 198 0.01 40.46 5.75
CA ALA A 198 -1.15 39.56 5.66
C ALA A 198 -2.15 40.03 4.61
N ASP A 199 -2.43 41.35 4.55
CA ASP A 199 -3.34 41.97 3.56
C ASP A 199 -2.83 41.79 2.11
N ARG A 200 -1.52 41.73 1.92
CA ARG A 200 -0.88 41.51 0.62
C ARG A 200 -0.93 40.04 0.18
N CYS A 201 -1.03 39.11 1.11
CA CYS A 201 -1.02 37.65 0.81
C CYS A 201 -2.38 37.20 0.30
N ASN A 202 -2.54 37.13 -1.03
CA ASN A 202 -3.77 36.77 -1.72
C ASN A 202 -3.56 35.56 -2.66
N VAL A 203 -3.59 34.35 -2.11
CA VAL A 203 -3.46 33.11 -2.87
C VAL A 203 -4.81 32.41 -2.94
N SER A 204 -5.21 32.01 -4.13
CA SER A 204 -6.46 31.29 -4.37
C SER A 204 -6.22 29.94 -5.03
N PHE A 205 -7.06 28.97 -4.68
CA PHE A 205 -7.01 27.61 -5.26
C PHE A 205 -8.28 27.31 -6.00
N GLU A 206 -8.12 26.75 -7.19
CA GLU A 206 -9.21 26.26 -8.01
C GLU A 206 -9.48 24.79 -7.66
N PHE A 207 -10.56 24.54 -6.93
CA PHE A 207 -10.99 23.21 -6.56
C PHE A 207 -12.08 22.67 -7.50
N GLY A 208 -12.13 21.33 -7.65
CA GLY A 208 -13.19 20.66 -8.39
C GLY A 208 -13.08 20.73 -9.91
N LYS A 209 -12.05 21.36 -10.48
CA LYS A 209 -11.74 21.28 -11.90
C LYS A 209 -10.73 20.17 -12.15
N THR A 210 -11.13 19.20 -12.95
CA THR A 210 -10.28 18.08 -13.36
C THR A 210 -9.16 18.56 -14.28
N LYS A 211 -7.93 18.15 -13.97
CA LYS A 211 -6.71 18.52 -14.70
C LYS A 211 -6.07 17.26 -15.27
N LEU A 212 -6.75 16.66 -16.25
CA LEU A 212 -6.28 15.42 -16.88
C LEU A 212 -5.12 15.69 -17.85
N PRO A 213 -4.13 14.80 -17.90
CA PRO A 213 -3.17 14.79 -18.98
C PRO A 213 -3.86 14.49 -20.31
N TYR A 214 -3.34 15.01 -21.41
CA TYR A 214 -3.79 14.69 -22.75
C TYR A 214 -3.13 13.38 -23.21
N PHE A 215 -3.92 12.46 -23.72
CA PHE A 215 -3.40 11.22 -24.29
C PHE A 215 -2.96 11.46 -25.72
N HIS A 216 -1.71 11.17 -26.01
CA HIS A 216 -1.12 11.32 -27.34
C HIS A 216 -0.74 9.97 -27.94
N ILE A 217 -1.20 9.76 -29.16
CA ILE A 217 -0.76 8.64 -30.04
C ILE A 217 -0.46 9.21 -31.43
N ASP A 218 0.64 8.81 -32.01
CA ASP A 218 1.00 9.20 -33.37
C ASP A 218 -0.05 8.76 -34.37
N GLY A 219 -0.50 9.71 -35.19
CA GLY A 219 -1.52 9.46 -36.22
C GLY A 219 -2.97 9.54 -35.75
N VAL A 220 -3.21 9.81 -34.46
CA VAL A 220 -4.56 10.03 -33.90
C VAL A 220 -4.76 11.52 -33.60
N SER A 221 -5.69 12.16 -34.29
CA SER A 221 -6.05 13.57 -34.08
C SER A 221 -7.32 13.77 -33.26
N ASP A 222 -8.12 12.70 -33.09
CA ASP A 222 -9.42 12.71 -32.40
C ASP A 222 -9.50 11.50 -31.44
N ASN A 223 -9.26 11.75 -30.17
CA ASN A 223 -9.27 10.74 -29.12
C ASN A 223 -10.68 10.17 -28.85
N GLU A 224 -11.73 10.95 -29.06
CA GLU A 224 -13.10 10.48 -28.86
C GLU A 224 -13.49 9.46 -29.94
N LYS A 225 -13.18 9.77 -31.18
CA LYS A 225 -13.37 8.84 -32.32
C LYS A 225 -12.54 7.59 -32.14
N PHE A 226 -11.30 7.74 -31.72
CA PHE A 226 -10.39 6.62 -31.49
C PHE A 226 -10.91 5.68 -30.40
N LEU A 227 -11.35 6.21 -29.25
CA LEU A 227 -11.96 5.41 -28.18
C LEU A 227 -13.24 4.69 -28.66
N ARG A 228 -14.11 5.38 -29.40
CA ARG A 228 -15.30 4.77 -29.97
C ARG A 228 -14.98 3.62 -30.90
N ASP A 229 -14.04 3.80 -31.83
CA ASP A 229 -13.63 2.77 -32.79
C ASP A 229 -13.04 1.55 -32.05
N MET A 230 -12.25 1.78 -31.00
CA MET A 230 -11.73 0.72 -30.16
C MET A 230 -12.82 -0.05 -29.41
N CYS A 231 -13.78 0.67 -28.83
CA CYS A 231 -14.91 0.05 -28.12
C CYS A 231 -15.75 -0.80 -29.07
N MET A 232 -16.03 -0.30 -30.27
CA MET A 232 -16.81 -1.04 -31.27
C MET A 232 -16.06 -2.27 -31.77
N LYS A 233 -14.77 -2.17 -32.10
CA LYS A 233 -13.94 -3.35 -32.44
C LYS A 233 -13.91 -4.36 -31.32
N GLY A 234 -13.74 -3.90 -30.08
CA GLY A 234 -13.73 -4.75 -28.89
C GLY A 234 -15.07 -5.44 -28.63
N LEU A 235 -16.17 -4.73 -28.84
CA LEU A 235 -17.53 -5.28 -28.69
C LEU A 235 -17.73 -6.48 -29.62
N TYR A 236 -17.41 -6.35 -30.91
CA TYR A 236 -17.50 -7.45 -31.88
C TYR A 236 -16.48 -8.59 -31.64
N LYS A 237 -15.36 -8.30 -30.97
CA LYS A 237 -14.41 -9.33 -30.54
C LYS A 237 -14.92 -10.11 -29.33
N ARG A 238 -15.64 -9.47 -28.40
CA ARG A 238 -16.17 -10.08 -27.18
C ARG A 238 -17.49 -10.83 -27.38
N TYR A 239 -18.31 -10.34 -28.32
CA TYR A 239 -19.61 -10.89 -28.63
C TYR A 239 -19.67 -11.17 -30.13
N GLU A 240 -19.85 -12.43 -30.53
CA GLU A 240 -19.98 -12.80 -31.96
C GLU A 240 -21.13 -12.03 -32.64
N ASN A 241 -22.25 -11.87 -31.92
CA ASN A 241 -23.41 -11.12 -32.34
C ASN A 241 -23.89 -10.19 -31.20
N PRO A 242 -23.38 -8.94 -31.12
CA PRO A 242 -23.78 -8.02 -30.07
C PRO A 242 -25.27 -7.73 -30.12
N THR A 243 -25.94 -7.84 -28.96
CA THR A 243 -27.39 -7.51 -28.87
C THR A 243 -27.63 -6.00 -29.05
N LYS A 244 -28.88 -5.63 -29.36
CA LYS A 244 -29.24 -4.22 -29.42
C LYS A 244 -29.04 -3.48 -28.09
N GLU A 245 -29.21 -4.20 -26.99
CA GLU A 245 -28.96 -3.69 -25.63
C GLU A 245 -27.44 -3.40 -25.41
N ALA A 246 -26.60 -4.30 -25.87
CA ALA A 246 -25.13 -4.10 -25.77
C ALA A 246 -24.67 -2.86 -26.58
N LEU A 247 -25.17 -2.72 -27.81
CA LEU A 247 -24.86 -1.56 -28.64
C LEU A 247 -25.32 -0.26 -27.98
N LYS A 248 -26.58 -0.21 -27.51
CA LYS A 248 -27.13 0.97 -26.80
C LYS A 248 -26.32 1.29 -25.53
N ARG A 249 -25.86 0.26 -24.83
CA ARG A 249 -25.08 0.43 -23.60
C ARG A 249 -23.70 1.03 -23.89
N VAL A 250 -23.00 0.58 -24.94
CA VAL A 250 -21.71 1.17 -25.38
C VAL A 250 -21.91 2.63 -25.79
N ASP A 251 -22.94 2.93 -26.61
CA ASP A 251 -23.21 4.29 -27.03
C ASP A 251 -23.53 5.22 -25.85
N TYR A 252 -24.33 4.76 -24.90
CA TYR A 252 -24.65 5.50 -23.68
C TYR A 252 -23.40 5.74 -22.82
N GLU A 253 -22.58 4.72 -22.60
CA GLU A 253 -21.34 4.88 -21.81
C GLU A 253 -20.38 5.84 -22.48
N LEU A 254 -20.16 5.73 -23.79
CA LEU A 254 -19.31 6.65 -24.57
C LEU A 254 -19.80 8.10 -24.49
N ASP A 255 -21.11 8.32 -24.61
CA ASP A 255 -21.71 9.66 -24.46
C ASP A 255 -21.42 10.25 -23.05
N VAL A 256 -21.58 9.45 -22.02
CA VAL A 256 -21.29 9.90 -20.66
C VAL A 256 -19.80 10.17 -20.45
N ILE A 257 -18.91 9.25 -20.91
CA ILE A 257 -17.46 9.38 -20.80
C ILE A 257 -16.97 10.67 -21.49
N THR A 258 -17.41 10.90 -22.72
CA THR A 258 -17.04 12.09 -23.52
C THR A 258 -17.57 13.37 -22.89
N ARG A 259 -18.87 13.41 -22.57
CA ARG A 259 -19.51 14.58 -21.97
C ARG A 259 -18.93 15.00 -20.63
N MET A 260 -18.47 14.03 -19.84
CA MET A 260 -17.78 14.27 -18.57
C MET A 260 -16.27 14.54 -18.73
N GLY A 261 -15.70 14.47 -19.95
CA GLY A 261 -14.31 14.78 -20.24
C GLY A 261 -13.32 13.70 -19.82
N TYR A 262 -13.72 12.42 -19.78
CA TYR A 262 -12.86 11.31 -19.32
C TYR A 262 -12.35 10.42 -20.46
N THR A 263 -12.42 10.86 -21.71
CA THR A 263 -11.89 10.13 -22.88
C THR A 263 -10.41 9.81 -22.73
N ASP A 264 -9.60 10.82 -22.45
CA ASP A 264 -8.15 10.65 -22.27
C ASP A 264 -7.82 9.76 -21.07
N TYR A 265 -8.62 9.82 -19.99
CA TYR A 265 -8.46 8.94 -18.84
C TYR A 265 -8.63 7.46 -19.21
N TYR A 266 -9.66 7.10 -19.98
CA TYR A 266 -9.87 5.74 -20.46
C TYR A 266 -8.70 5.29 -21.35
N LEU A 267 -8.19 6.16 -22.20
CA LEU A 267 -7.08 5.84 -23.10
C LEU A 267 -5.75 5.66 -22.34
N ILE A 268 -5.49 6.49 -21.33
CA ILE A 268 -4.31 6.35 -20.46
C ILE A 268 -4.35 5.02 -19.72
N VAL A 269 -5.50 4.67 -19.14
CA VAL A 269 -5.65 3.40 -18.43
C VAL A 269 -5.52 2.22 -19.38
N TRP A 270 -6.15 2.30 -20.56
CA TRP A 270 -5.99 1.28 -21.60
C TRP A 270 -4.54 1.09 -22.00
N ASP A 271 -3.80 2.14 -22.17
CA ASP A 271 -2.42 2.14 -22.63
C ASP A 271 -1.49 1.32 -21.74
N PHE A 272 -1.45 1.63 -20.46
CA PHE A 272 -0.57 0.88 -19.54
C PHE A 272 -1.07 -0.55 -19.24
N VAL A 273 -2.39 -0.80 -19.31
CA VAL A 273 -2.93 -2.16 -19.24
C VAL A 273 -2.56 -2.95 -20.49
N HIS A 274 -2.63 -2.33 -21.65
CA HIS A 274 -2.23 -2.93 -22.93
C HIS A 274 -0.72 -3.24 -22.93
N TYR A 275 0.11 -2.29 -22.48
CA TYR A 275 1.54 -2.52 -22.30
C TYR A 275 1.79 -3.74 -21.42
N ALA A 276 1.16 -3.79 -20.25
CA ALA A 276 1.34 -4.91 -19.33
C ALA A 276 1.00 -6.25 -19.99
N LYS A 277 -0.16 -6.36 -20.64
CA LYS A 277 -0.63 -7.59 -21.29
C LYS A 277 0.28 -8.03 -22.45
N THR A 278 0.74 -7.09 -23.27
CA THR A 278 1.64 -7.39 -24.42
C THR A 278 3.06 -7.74 -23.99
N HIS A 279 3.47 -7.33 -22.79
CA HIS A 279 4.79 -7.66 -22.22
C HIS A 279 4.74 -8.80 -21.20
N GLY A 280 3.65 -9.58 -21.21
CA GLY A 280 3.52 -10.78 -20.37
C GLY A 280 3.38 -10.50 -18.88
N ILE A 281 2.93 -9.29 -18.50
CA ILE A 281 2.65 -8.94 -17.10
C ILE A 281 1.18 -9.23 -16.81
N PRO A 282 0.85 -10.17 -15.90
CA PRO A 282 -0.53 -10.47 -15.55
C PRO A 282 -1.27 -9.28 -14.95
N VAL A 283 -2.48 -9.08 -15.44
CA VAL A 283 -3.40 -8.03 -15.00
C VAL A 283 -4.68 -8.68 -14.50
N GLY A 284 -5.21 -8.20 -13.37
CA GLY A 284 -6.47 -8.69 -12.81
C GLY A 284 -7.69 -8.42 -13.69
N CYS A 285 -8.75 -9.22 -13.51
CA CYS A 285 -10.01 -9.06 -14.27
C CYS A 285 -10.73 -7.75 -14.00
N GLY A 286 -10.30 -6.98 -13.01
CA GLY A 286 -10.88 -5.73 -12.56
C GLY A 286 -10.99 -5.65 -11.04
N ARG A 287 -11.23 -4.46 -10.56
CA ARG A 287 -11.40 -4.17 -9.14
C ARG A 287 -12.30 -2.94 -8.96
N GLY A 288 -12.90 -2.81 -7.79
CA GLY A 288 -13.74 -1.63 -7.50
C GLY A 288 -14.99 -1.58 -8.39
N SER A 289 -15.35 -0.38 -8.80
CA SER A 289 -16.53 -0.13 -9.64
C SER A 289 -16.23 -0.12 -11.14
N GLY A 290 -14.97 0.00 -11.55
CA GLY A 290 -14.54 0.08 -12.96
C GLY A 290 -14.98 -1.13 -13.81
N ALA A 291 -15.09 -2.32 -13.17
CA ALA A 291 -15.59 -3.53 -13.83
C ALA A 291 -17.07 -3.44 -14.26
N GLY A 292 -17.81 -2.39 -13.86
CA GLY A 292 -19.17 -2.11 -14.34
C GLY A 292 -19.26 -1.44 -15.71
N SER A 293 -18.12 -1.01 -16.30
CA SER A 293 -18.07 -0.36 -17.61
C SER A 293 -17.93 -1.38 -18.74
N LEU A 294 -18.90 -1.37 -19.68
CA LEU A 294 -18.84 -2.17 -20.89
C LEU A 294 -17.76 -1.65 -21.85
N CYS A 295 -17.54 -0.35 -21.92
CA CYS A 295 -16.46 0.25 -22.70
C CYS A 295 -15.11 -0.25 -22.20
N ALA A 296 -14.85 -0.27 -20.87
CA ALA A 296 -13.62 -0.79 -20.28
C ALA A 296 -13.42 -2.29 -20.58
N TYR A 297 -14.48 -3.08 -20.59
CA TYR A 297 -14.44 -4.48 -20.98
C TYR A 297 -14.11 -4.67 -22.46
N CYS A 298 -14.74 -3.87 -23.35
CA CYS A 298 -14.50 -3.94 -24.79
C CYS A 298 -13.04 -3.62 -25.14
N ILE A 299 -12.45 -2.58 -24.56
CA ILE A 299 -11.06 -2.20 -24.84
C ILE A 299 -10.03 -2.99 -24.03
N GLY A 300 -10.50 -3.89 -23.15
CA GLY A 300 -9.65 -4.82 -22.42
C GLY A 300 -9.00 -4.26 -21.16
N ILE A 301 -9.48 -3.15 -20.60
CA ILE A 301 -9.07 -2.68 -19.26
C ILE A 301 -9.53 -3.70 -18.22
N THR A 302 -10.78 -4.19 -18.34
CA THR A 302 -11.34 -5.21 -17.45
C THR A 302 -11.57 -6.52 -18.17
N GLY A 303 -11.63 -7.62 -17.43
CA GLY A 303 -11.81 -8.99 -17.95
C GLY A 303 -13.15 -9.62 -17.61
N ILE A 304 -14.05 -8.91 -16.93
CA ILE A 304 -15.39 -9.43 -16.58
C ILE A 304 -16.47 -8.77 -17.40
N ASP A 305 -17.42 -9.59 -17.87
CA ASP A 305 -18.54 -9.15 -18.68
C ASP A 305 -19.61 -8.47 -17.81
N PRO A 306 -19.81 -7.14 -17.94
CA PRO A 306 -20.74 -6.41 -17.10
C PRO A 306 -22.20 -6.69 -17.46
N LEU A 307 -22.52 -7.13 -18.67
CA LEU A 307 -23.87 -7.51 -19.07
C LEU A 307 -24.27 -8.86 -18.49
N LYS A 308 -23.37 -9.84 -18.55
CA LYS A 308 -23.60 -11.18 -18.00
C LYS A 308 -23.91 -11.17 -16.50
N TYR A 309 -23.23 -10.29 -15.76
CA TYR A 309 -23.38 -10.20 -14.29
C TYR A 309 -24.22 -9.02 -13.84
N ASP A 310 -24.91 -8.34 -14.74
CA ASP A 310 -25.77 -7.18 -14.44
C ASP A 310 -25.07 -6.12 -13.56
N LEU A 311 -23.91 -5.65 -14.04
CA LEU A 311 -23.10 -4.63 -13.37
C LEU A 311 -23.48 -3.25 -13.87
N LEU A 312 -23.59 -2.28 -12.95
CA LEU A 312 -24.06 -0.94 -13.25
C LEU A 312 -22.92 0.04 -13.52
N PHE A 313 -22.94 0.70 -14.69
CA PHE A 313 -21.99 1.73 -15.07
C PHE A 313 -22.06 2.97 -14.19
N GLU A 314 -23.25 3.38 -13.78
CA GLU A 314 -23.49 4.57 -12.96
C GLU A 314 -22.90 4.45 -11.53
N ARG A 315 -22.55 3.23 -11.15
CA ARG A 315 -21.78 2.98 -9.92
C ARG A 315 -20.32 3.43 -10.07
N PHE A 316 -19.78 3.35 -11.28
CA PHE A 316 -18.43 3.79 -11.64
C PHE A 316 -18.44 5.28 -12.04
N LEU A 317 -19.15 5.63 -13.09
CA LEU A 317 -19.25 6.99 -13.59
C LEU A 317 -20.71 7.47 -13.59
N ASN A 318 -20.99 8.48 -12.76
CA ASN A 318 -22.34 9.00 -12.56
C ASN A 318 -22.43 10.46 -13.00
N PRO A 319 -23.18 10.78 -14.06
CA PRO A 319 -23.31 12.15 -14.57
C PRO A 319 -24.01 13.12 -13.59
N GLU A 320 -24.77 12.58 -12.63
CA GLU A 320 -25.45 13.38 -11.61
C GLU A 320 -24.54 13.66 -10.38
N ARG A 321 -23.31 13.16 -10.40
CA ARG A 321 -22.34 13.29 -9.32
C ARG A 321 -21.01 13.81 -9.86
N VAL A 322 -20.57 14.94 -9.39
CA VAL A 322 -19.22 15.46 -9.67
C VAL A 322 -18.21 14.70 -8.79
N SER A 323 -17.62 13.64 -9.33
CA SER A 323 -16.47 12.94 -8.73
C SER A 323 -15.67 12.26 -9.83
N MET A 324 -14.34 12.30 -9.71
CA MET A 324 -13.47 11.61 -10.64
C MET A 324 -13.71 10.09 -10.60
N PRO A 325 -13.68 9.40 -11.75
CA PRO A 325 -13.61 7.95 -11.79
C PRO A 325 -12.26 7.48 -11.26
N ASP A 326 -12.24 6.27 -10.70
CA ASP A 326 -11.01 5.65 -10.20
C ASP A 326 -10.96 4.20 -10.73
N PHE A 327 -10.06 3.95 -11.68
CA PHE A 327 -9.73 2.61 -12.11
C PHE A 327 -8.63 2.06 -11.21
N ASP A 328 -9.01 1.20 -10.31
CA ASP A 328 -8.07 0.37 -9.57
C ASP A 328 -7.62 -0.81 -10.44
N ILE A 329 -6.35 -0.96 -10.72
CA ILE A 329 -5.82 -2.06 -11.53
C ILE A 329 -4.87 -2.92 -10.70
N ASP A 330 -5.20 -4.22 -10.62
CA ASP A 330 -4.36 -5.21 -9.98
C ASP A 330 -3.33 -5.75 -10.98
N PHE A 331 -2.04 -5.65 -10.65
CA PHE A 331 -0.92 -6.22 -11.40
C PHE A 331 -0.24 -7.34 -10.63
N CYS A 332 0.41 -8.25 -11.34
CA CYS A 332 1.39 -9.15 -10.75
C CYS A 332 2.44 -8.35 -9.98
N MET A 333 2.80 -8.80 -8.77
CA MET A 333 3.74 -8.06 -7.90
C MET A 333 5.11 -7.88 -8.55
N GLU A 334 5.62 -8.88 -9.26
CA GLU A 334 6.91 -8.87 -9.93
C GLU A 334 6.94 -7.93 -11.15
N GLY A 335 5.83 -7.85 -11.88
CA GLY A 335 5.73 -7.04 -13.08
C GLY A 335 5.28 -5.60 -12.86
N ARG A 336 4.72 -5.29 -11.69
CA ARG A 336 4.13 -3.98 -11.37
C ARG A 336 5.10 -2.81 -11.58
N GLN A 337 6.35 -2.95 -11.12
CA GLN A 337 7.34 -1.87 -11.25
C GLN A 337 7.64 -1.55 -12.71
N ARG A 338 7.73 -2.56 -13.57
CA ARG A 338 7.94 -2.37 -15.02
C ARG A 338 6.82 -1.55 -15.67
N VAL A 339 5.59 -1.69 -15.21
CA VAL A 339 4.45 -0.88 -15.70
C VAL A 339 4.58 0.57 -15.24
N ILE A 340 4.99 0.81 -13.99
CA ILE A 340 5.24 2.16 -13.48
C ILE A 340 6.39 2.82 -14.26
N ASP A 341 7.47 2.10 -14.49
CA ASP A 341 8.62 2.59 -15.26
C ASP A 341 8.23 2.97 -16.70
N TYR A 342 7.40 2.15 -17.35
CA TYR A 342 6.82 2.48 -18.66
C TYR A 342 6.00 3.77 -18.63
N VAL A 343 5.19 3.97 -17.61
CA VAL A 343 4.38 5.20 -17.46
C VAL A 343 5.29 6.42 -17.27
N VAL A 344 6.34 6.28 -16.46
CA VAL A 344 7.34 7.35 -16.26
C VAL A 344 8.08 7.66 -17.56
N GLU A 345 8.47 6.64 -18.32
CA GLU A 345 9.15 6.82 -19.61
C GLU A 345 8.24 7.49 -20.64
N LYS A 346 6.98 7.04 -20.74
CA LYS A 346 6.04 7.52 -21.76
C LYS A 346 5.53 8.94 -21.50
N TYR A 347 5.14 9.24 -20.26
CA TYR A 347 4.51 10.53 -19.90
C TYR A 347 5.53 11.58 -19.43
N GLY A 348 6.78 11.20 -19.18
CA GLY A 348 7.85 12.06 -18.69
C GLY A 348 8.06 11.95 -17.18
N SER A 349 9.32 11.89 -16.76
CA SER A 349 9.71 11.78 -15.35
C SER A 349 9.33 13.01 -14.50
N ASP A 350 9.08 14.15 -15.14
CA ASP A 350 8.61 15.39 -14.51
C ASP A 350 7.07 15.49 -14.47
N HIS A 351 6.35 14.67 -15.25
CA HIS A 351 4.89 14.61 -15.28
C HIS A 351 4.30 13.49 -14.43
N VAL A 352 5.14 12.60 -13.90
CA VAL A 352 4.73 11.44 -13.12
C VAL A 352 5.39 11.47 -11.75
N ALA A 353 4.60 11.37 -10.68
CA ALA A 353 5.11 11.28 -9.32
C ALA A 353 4.31 10.30 -8.47
N GLN A 354 4.97 9.67 -7.52
CA GLN A 354 4.29 8.88 -6.49
C GLN A 354 3.58 9.81 -5.50
N ILE A 355 2.63 9.27 -4.75
CA ILE A 355 1.85 10.06 -3.78
C ILE A 355 2.43 9.87 -2.39
N ALA A 356 2.61 10.97 -1.64
CA ALA A 356 3.01 10.89 -0.24
C ALA A 356 1.86 10.46 0.66
N THR A 357 2.21 9.71 1.70
CA THR A 357 1.34 9.41 2.84
C THR A 357 2.02 9.84 4.13
N PHE A 358 1.22 10.24 5.10
CA PHE A 358 1.72 10.61 6.43
C PHE A 358 1.27 9.56 7.45
N GLY A 359 2.24 8.87 8.03
CA GLY A 359 1.99 8.05 9.21
C GLY A 359 1.71 8.94 10.40
N THR A 360 0.65 8.63 11.17
CA THR A 360 0.27 9.39 12.36
C THR A 360 0.54 8.59 13.63
N LEU A 361 0.68 9.29 14.74
CA LEU A 361 0.74 8.70 16.09
C LEU A 361 -0.66 8.21 16.46
N ALA A 362 -1.00 6.98 16.09
CA ALA A 362 -2.23 6.35 16.58
C ALA A 362 -2.13 6.02 18.08
N ALA A 363 -3.24 5.90 18.79
CA ALA A 363 -3.34 5.74 20.25
C ALA A 363 -2.29 4.76 20.83
N LYS A 364 -2.17 3.55 20.29
CA LYS A 364 -1.18 2.55 20.76
C LYS A 364 0.25 2.99 20.58
N GLN A 365 0.54 3.62 19.44
CA GLN A 365 1.90 4.08 19.12
C GLN A 365 2.25 5.32 19.93
N ALA A 366 1.31 6.26 20.09
CA ALA A 366 1.49 7.43 20.93
C ALA A 366 1.88 7.03 22.36
N VAL A 367 1.17 6.07 22.97
CA VAL A 367 1.47 5.56 24.31
C VAL A 367 2.89 4.95 24.39
N ARG A 368 3.30 4.14 23.41
CA ARG A 368 4.64 3.53 23.41
C ARG A 368 5.74 4.57 23.21
N ASP A 369 5.57 5.49 22.27
CA ASP A 369 6.58 6.51 21.96
C ASP A 369 6.72 7.51 23.11
N VAL A 370 5.62 7.94 23.72
CA VAL A 370 5.63 8.82 24.90
C VAL A 370 6.26 8.11 26.12
N ALA A 371 5.91 6.84 26.36
CA ALA A 371 6.53 6.05 27.45
C ALA A 371 8.05 5.99 27.29
N ARG A 372 8.53 5.72 26.07
CA ARG A 372 9.96 5.70 25.74
C ARG A 372 10.60 7.07 25.96
N ALA A 373 9.98 8.14 25.47
CA ALA A 373 10.51 9.51 25.64
C ALA A 373 10.54 9.95 27.11
N MET A 374 9.61 9.48 27.93
CA MET A 374 9.60 9.70 29.38
C MET A 374 10.58 8.80 30.15
N GLY A 375 11.38 7.97 29.49
CA GLY A 375 12.33 7.05 30.12
C GLY A 375 11.67 5.88 30.87
N LEU A 376 10.39 5.57 30.63
CA LEU A 376 9.69 4.48 31.26
C LEU A 376 10.09 3.13 30.63
N PRO A 377 10.04 2.01 31.42
CA PRO A 377 10.32 0.69 30.89
C PRO A 377 9.42 0.34 29.71
N TYR A 378 9.98 -0.34 28.70
CA TYR A 378 9.23 -0.78 27.51
C TYR A 378 7.95 -1.53 27.86
N GLN A 379 8.02 -2.40 28.88
CA GLN A 379 6.89 -3.19 29.37
C GLN A 379 5.71 -2.35 29.81
N THR A 380 5.93 -1.17 30.40
CA THR A 380 4.86 -0.26 30.83
C THR A 380 4.09 0.29 29.65
N GLY A 381 4.80 0.81 28.64
CA GLY A 381 4.17 1.31 27.41
C GLY A 381 3.44 0.22 26.63
N ASP A 382 4.01 -0.98 26.54
CA ASP A 382 3.40 -2.10 25.83
C ASP A 382 2.18 -2.67 26.55
N MET A 383 2.22 -2.78 27.87
CA MET A 383 1.08 -3.19 28.69
C MET A 383 -0.13 -2.25 28.50
N LEU A 384 0.09 -0.94 28.54
CA LEU A 384 -0.96 0.05 28.32
C LEU A 384 -1.48 -0.02 26.88
N ALA A 385 -0.59 -0.09 25.89
CA ALA A 385 -0.96 -0.16 24.49
C ALA A 385 -1.78 -1.42 24.13
N LYS A 386 -1.51 -2.57 24.78
CA LYS A 386 -2.29 -3.81 24.59
C LYS A 386 -3.73 -3.68 25.07
N LYS A 387 -3.98 -2.88 26.10
CA LYS A 387 -5.34 -2.64 26.63
C LYS A 387 -6.20 -1.74 25.70
N ILE A 388 -5.59 -0.97 24.81
CA ILE A 388 -6.31 -0.09 23.88
C ILE A 388 -6.85 -0.95 22.71
N PRO A 389 -8.15 -0.92 22.38
CA PRO A 389 -8.71 -1.60 21.22
C PRO A 389 -8.16 -1.02 19.91
N ARG A 390 -8.08 -1.84 18.86
CA ARG A 390 -7.61 -1.38 17.54
C ARG A 390 -8.58 -0.35 16.96
N GLY A 391 -8.03 0.81 16.53
CA GLY A 391 -8.82 1.84 15.87
C GLY A 391 -9.65 2.73 16.78
N GLN A 392 -9.56 2.58 18.11
CA GLN A 392 -10.24 3.46 19.06
C GLN A 392 -9.30 4.58 19.52
N PRO A 393 -9.83 5.82 19.68
CA PRO A 393 -9.10 6.93 20.24
C PRO A 393 -8.69 6.65 21.71
N LEU A 394 -7.58 7.24 22.13
CA LEU A 394 -7.05 7.02 23.48
C LEU A 394 -8.03 7.54 24.56
N LYS A 395 -8.62 8.71 24.36
CA LYS A 395 -9.61 9.28 25.26
C LYS A 395 -10.79 8.34 25.46
N TYR A 396 -11.37 7.81 24.37
CA TYR A 396 -12.45 6.83 24.43
C TYR A 396 -12.04 5.57 25.21
N SER A 397 -10.82 5.11 24.98
CA SER A 397 -10.29 3.91 25.67
C SER A 397 -10.13 4.12 27.16
N ILE A 398 -9.67 5.29 27.60
CA ILE A 398 -9.54 5.65 29.02
C ILE A 398 -10.93 5.72 29.69
N GLU A 399 -11.92 6.29 29.01
CA GLU A 399 -13.28 6.47 29.54
C GLU A 399 -14.05 5.15 29.62
N ASN A 400 -13.86 4.22 28.70
CA ASN A 400 -14.70 3.02 28.53
C ASN A 400 -14.03 1.70 28.95
N ILE A 401 -12.74 1.68 29.25
CA ILE A 401 -12.03 0.47 29.69
C ILE A 401 -11.72 0.59 31.18
N PRO A 402 -12.39 -0.18 32.05
CA PRO A 402 -12.26 -0.06 33.50
C PRO A 402 -10.82 -0.14 34.01
N GLU A 403 -10.02 -1.06 33.46
CA GLU A 403 -8.62 -1.24 33.89
C GLU A 403 -7.76 -0.03 33.51
N LEU A 404 -7.96 0.54 32.29
CA LEU A 404 -7.22 1.71 31.84
C LEU A 404 -7.64 2.96 32.62
N SER A 405 -8.94 3.12 32.87
CA SER A 405 -9.51 4.17 33.72
C SER A 405 -8.96 4.11 35.16
N SER A 406 -8.85 2.92 35.74
CA SER A 406 -8.28 2.74 37.06
C SER A 406 -6.81 3.15 37.12
N LEU A 407 -6.00 2.70 36.18
CA LEU A 407 -4.59 3.10 36.07
C LEU A 407 -4.43 4.61 35.90
N TYR A 408 -5.25 5.23 35.05
CA TYR A 408 -5.25 6.68 34.84
C TYR A 408 -5.58 7.48 36.10
N LYS A 409 -6.50 6.99 36.93
CA LYS A 409 -6.94 7.66 38.20
C LYS A 409 -5.94 7.48 39.32
N ASN A 410 -5.31 6.31 39.43
CA ASN A 410 -4.56 5.90 40.61
C ASN A 410 -3.04 6.03 40.49
N ASP A 411 -2.49 6.14 39.27
CA ASP A 411 -1.05 6.28 39.03
C ASP A 411 -0.73 7.61 38.35
N MET A 412 -0.07 8.52 39.06
CA MET A 412 0.29 9.85 38.55
C MET A 412 1.21 9.79 37.35
N LYS A 413 2.15 8.84 37.27
CA LYS A 413 3.07 8.71 36.13
C LYS A 413 2.34 8.21 34.89
N ILE A 414 1.45 7.23 35.05
CA ILE A 414 0.60 6.72 33.97
C ILE A 414 -0.37 7.81 33.51
N ARG A 415 -0.96 8.57 34.42
CA ARG A 415 -1.82 9.71 34.08
C ARG A 415 -1.07 10.71 33.25
N GLN A 416 0.12 11.16 33.68
CA GLN A 416 0.94 12.10 32.93
C GLN A 416 1.31 11.56 31.53
N LEU A 417 1.68 10.29 31.43
CA LEU A 417 1.95 9.62 30.17
C LEU A 417 0.74 9.67 29.24
N LEU A 418 -0.44 9.29 29.74
CA LEU A 418 -1.68 9.23 28.95
C LEU A 418 -2.16 10.63 28.55
N ASP A 419 -2.03 11.64 29.43
CA ASP A 419 -2.36 13.03 29.09
C ASP A 419 -1.49 13.57 27.96
N ILE A 420 -0.17 13.32 27.99
CA ILE A 420 0.73 13.69 26.91
C ILE A 420 0.42 12.88 25.65
N ALA A 421 0.18 11.58 25.77
CA ALA A 421 -0.17 10.74 24.65
C ALA A 421 -1.46 11.19 23.94
N MET A 422 -2.48 11.62 24.70
CA MET A 422 -3.70 12.20 24.14
C MET A 422 -3.43 13.52 23.39
N SER A 423 -2.50 14.34 23.88
CA SER A 423 -2.17 15.62 23.24
C SER A 423 -1.41 15.47 21.92
N VAL A 424 -0.71 14.33 21.73
CA VAL A 424 0.08 14.04 20.50
C VAL A 424 -0.60 13.00 19.60
N GLU A 425 -1.71 12.40 20.05
CA GLU A 425 -2.46 11.44 19.22
C GLU A 425 -2.94 12.10 17.92
N GLY A 426 -2.75 11.39 16.80
CA GLY A 426 -3.14 11.86 15.47
C GLY A 426 -2.12 12.77 14.79
N MET A 427 -1.09 13.24 15.48
CA MET A 427 -0.05 14.07 14.88
C MET A 427 0.78 13.29 13.84
N PRO A 428 1.22 13.93 12.73
CA PRO A 428 2.13 13.31 11.78
C PRO A 428 3.43 12.86 12.44
N ARG A 429 3.89 11.64 12.12
CA ARG A 429 5.11 11.06 12.66
C ARG A 429 6.21 10.90 11.60
N ASN A 430 5.83 10.37 10.44
CA ASN A 430 6.75 10.12 9.34
C ASN A 430 6.06 10.27 8.00
N VAL A 431 6.85 10.60 6.98
CA VAL A 431 6.43 10.59 5.58
C VAL A 431 6.75 9.23 5.00
N SER A 432 5.81 8.66 4.28
CA SER A 432 5.95 7.41 3.52
C SER A 432 5.40 7.64 2.11
N THR A 433 5.72 6.75 1.19
CA THR A 433 5.15 6.75 -0.15
C THR A 433 3.90 5.86 -0.16
N HIS A 434 2.87 6.28 -0.88
CA HIS A 434 1.67 5.46 -1.10
C HIS A 434 2.04 4.17 -1.82
N ALA A 435 1.53 3.05 -1.33
CA ALA A 435 1.93 1.74 -1.84
C ALA A 435 1.60 1.52 -3.33
N ALA A 436 0.61 2.23 -3.88
CA ALA A 436 0.08 1.97 -5.21
C ALA A 436 -0.17 3.24 -6.05
N GLY A 437 -0.44 4.38 -5.41
CA GLY A 437 -0.91 5.59 -6.08
C GLY A 437 0.20 6.36 -6.79
N VAL A 438 -0.05 6.68 -8.06
CA VAL A 438 0.78 7.53 -8.91
C VAL A 438 -0.08 8.65 -9.47
N VAL A 439 0.47 9.85 -9.55
CA VAL A 439 -0.15 10.99 -10.22
C VAL A 439 0.48 11.17 -11.59
N ILE A 440 -0.37 11.36 -12.61
CA ILE A 440 0.03 11.76 -13.96
C ILE A 440 -0.59 13.12 -14.26
N THR A 441 0.22 14.08 -14.72
CA THR A 441 -0.22 15.46 -14.91
C THR A 441 0.03 15.96 -16.33
N LYS A 442 -0.76 16.98 -16.76
CA LYS A 442 -0.60 17.61 -18.07
C LYS A 442 0.67 18.47 -18.14
N GLU A 443 0.87 19.34 -17.17
CA GLU A 443 2.08 20.13 -16.99
C GLU A 443 2.98 19.40 -15.98
N PRO A 444 4.27 19.71 -15.87
CA PRO A 444 5.13 19.10 -14.84
C PRO A 444 4.49 19.12 -13.45
N VAL A 445 4.67 18.05 -12.67
CA VAL A 445 3.99 17.89 -11.36
C VAL A 445 4.28 19.06 -10.42
N ASP A 446 5.50 19.62 -10.49
CA ASP A 446 5.91 20.79 -9.69
C ASP A 446 5.31 22.13 -10.16
N PHE A 447 4.47 22.10 -11.19
CA PHE A 447 3.56 23.20 -11.51
C PHE A 447 2.32 23.22 -10.60
N TYR A 448 1.91 22.06 -10.12
CA TYR A 448 0.70 21.92 -9.31
C TYR A 448 0.97 21.76 -7.84
N VAL A 449 2.00 20.98 -7.48
CA VAL A 449 2.27 20.56 -6.09
C VAL A 449 3.78 20.39 -5.85
N PRO A 450 4.26 20.71 -4.63
CA PRO A 450 5.66 20.53 -4.29
C PRO A 450 6.04 19.03 -4.27
N LEU A 451 7.29 18.77 -4.66
CA LEU A 451 7.87 17.44 -4.77
C LEU A 451 8.82 17.14 -3.58
N TYR A 452 8.90 15.85 -3.27
CA TYR A 452 9.78 15.27 -2.28
C TYR A 452 10.53 14.10 -2.92
N SER A 453 11.83 13.99 -2.68
CA SER A 453 12.63 12.85 -3.17
C SER A 453 13.22 12.07 -2.02
N ARG A 454 13.13 10.75 -2.09
CA ARG A 454 13.80 9.82 -1.17
C ARG A 454 14.27 8.60 -1.95
N ASP A 455 15.54 8.24 -1.73
CA ASP A 455 16.15 7.05 -2.36
C ASP A 455 15.99 7.03 -3.91
N GLY A 456 16.03 8.22 -4.53
CA GLY A 456 15.86 8.39 -5.97
C GLY A 456 14.41 8.37 -6.47
N GLN A 457 13.44 8.10 -5.61
CA GLN A 457 12.02 8.15 -5.96
C GLN A 457 11.42 9.52 -5.66
N VAL A 458 10.70 10.08 -6.62
CA VAL A 458 10.00 11.35 -6.51
C VAL A 458 8.55 11.13 -6.11
N SER A 459 8.13 11.84 -5.06
CA SER A 459 6.76 11.82 -4.56
C SER A 459 6.22 13.23 -4.42
N THR A 460 4.89 13.40 -4.46
CA THR A 460 4.25 14.67 -4.08
C THR A 460 4.40 14.92 -2.60
N GLN A 461 4.40 16.20 -2.17
CA GLN A 461 4.32 16.52 -0.73
C GLN A 461 2.89 16.55 -0.20
N TYR A 462 1.89 16.51 -1.07
CA TYR A 462 0.48 16.49 -0.68
C TYR A 462 -0.08 15.08 -0.72
N THR A 463 -1.03 14.82 0.19
CA THR A 463 -1.73 13.54 0.28
C THR A 463 -2.76 13.39 -0.84
N MET A 464 -3.18 12.16 -1.09
CA MET A 464 -4.19 11.77 -2.08
C MET A 464 -5.44 12.67 -2.04
N THR A 465 -6.00 12.91 -0.86
CA THR A 465 -7.23 13.72 -0.71
C THR A 465 -7.03 15.17 -1.13
N VAL A 466 -5.84 15.73 -0.94
CA VAL A 466 -5.50 17.10 -1.40
C VAL A 466 -5.34 17.12 -2.91
N LEU A 467 -4.66 16.14 -3.49
CA LEU A 467 -4.47 16.01 -4.94
C LEU A 467 -5.81 15.89 -5.68
N GLU A 468 -6.72 15.07 -5.18
CA GLU A 468 -8.08 14.93 -5.72
C GLU A 468 -8.85 16.24 -5.67
N ARG A 469 -8.76 16.99 -4.56
CA ARG A 469 -9.39 18.32 -4.45
C ARG A 469 -8.81 19.33 -5.44
N LEU A 470 -7.53 19.26 -5.75
CA LEU A 470 -6.85 20.06 -6.76
C LEU A 470 -7.17 19.63 -8.20
N GLY A 471 -7.90 18.52 -8.36
CA GLY A 471 -8.31 18.00 -9.67
C GLY A 471 -7.24 17.17 -10.37
N LEU A 472 -6.20 16.72 -9.66
CA LEU A 472 -5.15 15.86 -10.21
C LEU A 472 -5.60 14.40 -10.19
N LEU A 473 -5.27 13.70 -11.26
CA LEU A 473 -5.62 12.31 -11.46
C LEU A 473 -4.66 11.39 -10.71
N LYS A 474 -5.21 10.61 -9.80
CA LYS A 474 -4.54 9.46 -9.19
C LYS A 474 -4.82 8.20 -10.00
N ILE A 475 -3.83 7.38 -10.21
CA ILE A 475 -3.96 6.03 -10.77
C ILE A 475 -3.33 5.04 -9.78
N ASP A 476 -4.08 4.00 -9.42
CA ASP A 476 -3.61 2.98 -8.49
C ASP A 476 -3.06 1.75 -9.23
N PHE A 477 -1.75 1.58 -9.16
CA PHE A 477 -1.04 0.38 -9.61
C PHE A 477 -0.94 -0.60 -8.44
N LEU A 478 -1.95 -1.44 -8.27
CA LEU A 478 -2.02 -2.35 -7.13
C LEU A 478 -1.25 -3.65 -7.42
N GLY A 479 -0.51 -4.14 -6.44
CA GLY A 479 0.11 -5.46 -6.52
C GLY A 479 -0.81 -6.50 -5.92
N LEU A 480 -1.22 -7.51 -6.71
CA LEU A 480 -1.99 -8.64 -6.22
C LEU A 480 -1.16 -9.92 -6.28
N ARG A 481 -0.80 -10.43 -5.11
CA ARG A 481 0.01 -11.64 -4.94
C ARG A 481 -0.54 -12.86 -5.68
N ASN A 482 -1.85 -13.01 -5.70
CA ASN A 482 -2.48 -14.15 -6.35
C ASN A 482 -2.30 -14.13 -7.88
N LEU A 483 -2.14 -12.99 -8.51
CA LEU A 483 -1.78 -12.91 -9.92
C LEU A 483 -0.37 -13.45 -10.19
N THR A 484 0.55 -13.24 -9.27
CA THR A 484 1.91 -13.79 -9.33
C THR A 484 1.87 -15.31 -9.17
N ILE A 485 1.09 -15.82 -8.21
CA ILE A 485 0.90 -17.26 -8.00
C ILE A 485 0.29 -17.92 -9.25
N ILE A 486 -0.75 -17.31 -9.81
CA ILE A 486 -1.40 -17.80 -11.04
C ILE A 486 -0.41 -17.85 -12.21
N ASP A 487 0.42 -16.82 -12.38
CA ASP A 487 1.40 -16.76 -13.46
C ASP A 487 2.52 -17.80 -13.30
N HIS A 488 3.06 -17.96 -12.09
CA HIS A 488 4.05 -19.00 -11.80
C HIS A 488 3.47 -20.40 -12.04
N CYS A 489 2.24 -20.64 -11.62
CA CYS A 489 1.55 -21.90 -11.89
C CYS A 489 1.34 -22.09 -13.40
N ARG A 490 0.83 -21.06 -14.10
CA ARG A 490 0.61 -21.12 -15.57
C ARG A 490 1.89 -21.43 -16.33
N LYS A 491 3.03 -20.84 -15.95
CA LYS A 491 4.33 -21.10 -16.57
C LYS A 491 4.72 -22.58 -16.44
N GLN A 492 4.54 -23.18 -15.27
CA GLN A 492 4.82 -24.59 -15.06
C GLN A 492 3.82 -25.49 -15.82
N VAL A 493 2.54 -25.12 -15.86
CA VAL A 493 1.51 -25.88 -16.59
C VAL A 493 1.76 -25.88 -18.09
N ILE A 494 2.18 -24.78 -18.69
CA ILE A 494 2.44 -24.68 -20.13
C ILE A 494 3.63 -25.58 -20.57
N GLU A 495 4.59 -25.88 -19.70
CA GLU A 495 5.69 -26.81 -20.01
C GLU A 495 5.16 -28.23 -20.33
N THR A 496 4.07 -28.65 -19.68
CA THR A 496 3.45 -29.97 -19.88
C THR A 496 2.17 -29.90 -20.72
N HIS A 497 1.50 -28.76 -20.74
CA HIS A 497 0.26 -28.49 -21.47
C HIS A 497 0.37 -27.22 -22.30
N PRO A 498 1.04 -27.23 -23.45
CA PRO A 498 1.34 -25.99 -24.23
C PRO A 498 0.10 -25.23 -24.71
N ASP A 499 -1.03 -25.90 -24.87
CA ASP A 499 -2.29 -25.31 -25.33
C ASP A 499 -3.14 -24.72 -24.18
N PHE A 500 -2.65 -24.74 -22.94
CA PHE A 500 -3.39 -24.24 -21.79
C PHE A 500 -3.53 -22.71 -21.84
N ASP A 501 -4.77 -22.25 -21.82
CA ASP A 501 -5.13 -20.83 -21.80
C ASP A 501 -6.05 -20.52 -20.62
N LEU A 502 -5.55 -19.76 -19.67
CA LEU A 502 -6.27 -19.38 -18.46
C LEU A 502 -7.53 -18.55 -18.76
N GLU A 503 -7.56 -17.79 -19.87
CA GLU A 503 -8.72 -16.97 -20.25
C GLU A 503 -9.88 -17.83 -20.80
N LYS A 504 -9.61 -19.08 -21.19
CA LYS A 504 -10.60 -20.03 -21.77
C LYS A 504 -11.10 -21.11 -20.82
N ILE A 505 -10.70 -21.07 -19.54
CA ILE A 505 -11.19 -22.06 -18.57
C ILE A 505 -12.71 -21.94 -18.41
N PRO A 506 -13.44 -23.08 -18.35
CA PRO A 506 -14.88 -23.07 -18.12
C PRO A 506 -15.17 -22.62 -16.68
N LEU A 507 -16.13 -21.67 -16.52
CA LEU A 507 -16.52 -21.15 -15.21
C LEU A 507 -17.61 -22.00 -14.51
N ASP A 508 -17.97 -23.12 -15.07
CA ASP A 508 -19.01 -24.04 -14.64
C ASP A 508 -18.50 -25.48 -14.38
N ASP A 509 -17.19 -25.64 -14.19
CA ASP A 509 -16.58 -26.93 -13.92
C ASP A 509 -17.02 -27.50 -12.55
N LYS A 510 -17.78 -28.57 -12.59
CA LYS A 510 -18.36 -29.22 -11.40
C LYS A 510 -17.30 -29.69 -10.41
N LYS A 511 -16.15 -30.20 -10.89
CA LYS A 511 -15.09 -30.70 -10.02
C LYS A 511 -14.52 -29.59 -9.12
N VAL A 512 -14.42 -28.36 -9.66
CA VAL A 512 -13.96 -27.21 -8.93
C VAL A 512 -14.94 -26.86 -7.79
N TYR A 513 -16.23 -26.83 -8.08
CA TYR A 513 -17.25 -26.54 -7.07
C TYR A 513 -17.38 -27.66 -6.03
N GLU A 514 -17.24 -28.91 -6.44
CA GLU A 514 -17.19 -30.07 -5.53
C GLU A 514 -15.98 -29.97 -4.58
N MET A 515 -14.79 -29.64 -5.09
CA MET A 515 -13.60 -29.42 -4.29
C MET A 515 -13.81 -28.33 -3.23
N LEU A 516 -14.40 -27.20 -3.63
CA LEU A 516 -14.74 -26.11 -2.72
C LEU A 516 -15.77 -26.54 -1.67
N SER A 517 -16.80 -27.28 -2.08
CA SER A 517 -17.85 -27.81 -1.21
C SER A 517 -17.33 -28.83 -0.19
N GLN A 518 -16.23 -29.51 -0.49
CA GLN A 518 -15.52 -30.41 0.43
C GLN A 518 -14.61 -29.67 1.43
N GLY A 519 -14.54 -28.33 1.36
CA GLY A 519 -13.69 -27.52 2.23
C GLY A 519 -12.20 -27.55 1.87
N LYS A 520 -11.81 -27.97 0.68
CA LYS A 520 -10.42 -27.97 0.20
C LYS A 520 -10.02 -26.58 -0.31
N THR A 521 -10.16 -25.57 0.55
CA THR A 521 -10.00 -24.15 0.21
C THR A 521 -8.64 -23.57 0.56
N GLU A 522 -7.72 -24.37 1.08
CA GLU A 522 -6.34 -23.97 1.39
C GLU A 522 -5.67 -23.38 0.15
N GLY A 523 -5.09 -22.19 0.27
CA GLY A 523 -4.47 -21.49 -0.85
C GLY A 523 -5.44 -20.92 -1.90
N VAL A 524 -6.74 -21.14 -1.79
CA VAL A 524 -7.73 -20.54 -2.71
C VAL A 524 -8.01 -19.10 -2.33
N PHE A 525 -7.80 -18.19 -3.26
CA PHE A 525 -7.96 -16.76 -3.02
C PHE A 525 -9.29 -16.41 -2.37
N GLN A 526 -9.28 -15.63 -1.28
CA GLN A 526 -10.43 -15.19 -0.49
C GLN A 526 -11.15 -16.30 0.31
N PHE A 527 -10.83 -17.59 0.11
CA PHE A 527 -11.57 -18.71 0.71
C PHE A 527 -10.81 -19.48 1.79
N GLU A 528 -9.60 -19.07 2.15
CA GLU A 528 -8.70 -19.81 3.07
C GLU A 528 -9.11 -19.78 4.55
N SER A 529 -9.85 -18.75 5.01
CA SER A 529 -10.15 -18.66 6.44
C SER A 529 -11.13 -19.76 6.89
N ALA A 530 -10.92 -20.32 8.07
CA ALA A 530 -11.74 -21.40 8.61
C ALA A 530 -13.25 -21.11 8.56
N GLY A 531 -13.66 -19.88 8.92
CA GLY A 531 -15.06 -19.49 8.86
C GLY A 531 -15.60 -19.37 7.43
N MET A 532 -14.79 -18.89 6.48
CA MET A 532 -15.15 -18.86 5.07
C MET A 532 -15.27 -20.28 4.52
N THR A 533 -14.33 -21.17 4.81
CA THR A 533 -14.37 -22.59 4.44
C THR A 533 -15.67 -23.25 4.94
N ALA A 534 -16.00 -23.08 6.22
CA ALA A 534 -17.22 -23.61 6.80
C ALA A 534 -18.50 -23.05 6.12
N THR A 535 -18.47 -21.79 5.73
CA THR A 535 -19.57 -21.13 5.00
C THR A 535 -19.74 -21.75 3.60
N VAL A 536 -18.64 -21.93 2.86
CA VAL A 536 -18.66 -22.53 1.52
C VAL A 536 -19.12 -24.00 1.55
N MET A 537 -18.69 -24.77 2.54
CA MET A 537 -19.14 -26.15 2.74
C MET A 537 -20.65 -26.24 2.98
N LYS A 538 -21.22 -25.30 3.75
CA LYS A 538 -22.68 -25.23 3.98
C LYS A 538 -23.42 -24.73 2.75
N LEU A 539 -22.86 -23.77 2.02
CA LEU A 539 -23.46 -23.20 0.83
C LEU A 539 -23.51 -24.22 -0.33
N ARG A 540 -22.45 -25.01 -0.53
CA ARG A 540 -22.27 -25.94 -1.65
C ARG A 540 -22.41 -25.20 -2.99
N PRO A 541 -21.48 -24.31 -3.36
CA PRO A 541 -21.59 -23.53 -4.57
C PRO A 541 -21.62 -24.39 -5.83
N GLU A 542 -22.34 -23.96 -6.86
CA GLU A 542 -22.48 -24.65 -8.16
C GLU A 542 -22.18 -23.71 -9.33
N ARG A 543 -22.11 -22.42 -9.08
CA ARG A 543 -21.93 -21.36 -10.09
C ARG A 543 -21.14 -20.19 -9.53
N LEU A 544 -20.60 -19.36 -10.44
CA LEU A 544 -19.76 -18.22 -10.03
C LEU A 544 -20.53 -17.21 -9.18
N GLU A 545 -21.84 -17.01 -9.42
CA GLU A 545 -22.70 -16.12 -8.65
C GLU A 545 -22.75 -16.50 -7.16
N ASP A 546 -22.64 -17.78 -6.83
CA ASP A 546 -22.58 -18.24 -5.44
C ASP A 546 -21.27 -17.79 -4.77
N LEU A 547 -20.15 -17.80 -5.49
CA LEU A 547 -18.86 -17.30 -5.01
C LEU A 547 -18.89 -15.78 -4.86
N ILE A 548 -19.51 -15.06 -5.81
CA ILE A 548 -19.70 -13.60 -5.75
C ILE A 548 -20.48 -13.21 -4.49
N ALA A 549 -21.56 -13.95 -4.21
CA ALA A 549 -22.41 -13.68 -3.04
C ALA A 549 -21.68 -13.96 -1.72
N VAL A 550 -20.98 -15.07 -1.61
CA VAL A 550 -20.23 -15.43 -0.39
C VAL A 550 -19.12 -14.42 -0.09
N ILE A 551 -18.33 -13.99 -1.08
CA ILE A 551 -17.32 -12.94 -0.91
C ILE A 551 -17.95 -11.64 -0.40
N SER A 552 -19.18 -11.34 -0.83
CA SER A 552 -19.90 -10.14 -0.43
C SER A 552 -20.49 -10.23 0.97
N LEU A 553 -20.94 -11.41 1.39
CA LEU A 553 -21.62 -11.67 2.66
C LEU A 553 -20.66 -11.94 3.82
N TYR A 554 -19.52 -12.62 3.56
CA TYR A 554 -18.59 -13.00 4.62
C TYR A 554 -17.74 -11.84 5.09
N ARG A 555 -18.34 -10.90 5.80
CA ARG A 555 -17.72 -9.71 6.40
C ARG A 555 -18.49 -9.27 7.64
N PRO A 556 -17.85 -8.57 8.60
CA PRO A 556 -18.57 -8.00 9.75
C PRO A 556 -19.77 -7.15 9.29
N GLY A 557 -20.94 -7.46 9.79
CA GLY A 557 -22.23 -6.85 9.45
C GLY A 557 -23.11 -7.75 8.57
N PRO A 558 -22.76 -8.03 7.29
CA PRO A 558 -23.59 -8.89 6.43
C PRO A 558 -23.59 -10.37 6.82
N MET A 559 -22.63 -10.83 7.64
CA MET A 559 -22.53 -12.24 8.08
C MET A 559 -23.81 -12.77 8.71
N ASP A 560 -24.58 -11.93 9.39
CA ASP A 560 -25.86 -12.30 10.01
C ASP A 560 -26.91 -12.75 8.98
N SER A 561 -26.76 -12.36 7.71
CA SER A 561 -27.64 -12.77 6.61
C SER A 561 -27.26 -14.12 5.98
N ILE A 562 -26.07 -14.67 6.27
CA ILE A 562 -25.57 -15.92 5.66
C ILE A 562 -26.50 -17.11 5.94
N PRO A 563 -27.01 -17.34 7.17
CA PRO A 563 -27.91 -18.44 7.43
C PRO A 563 -29.20 -18.39 6.60
N THR A 564 -29.76 -17.18 6.44
CA THR A 564 -30.98 -16.97 5.62
C THR A 564 -30.69 -17.20 4.14
N TYR A 565 -29.56 -16.68 3.63
CA TYR A 565 -29.12 -16.88 2.26
C TYR A 565 -28.92 -18.38 1.94
N ILE A 566 -28.24 -19.12 2.79
CA ILE A 566 -28.02 -20.57 2.61
C ILE A 566 -29.34 -21.33 2.66
N ARG A 567 -30.19 -21.06 3.63
CA ARG A 567 -31.51 -21.70 3.74
C ARG A 567 -32.33 -21.44 2.46
N ASN A 568 -32.46 -20.22 2.03
CA ASN A 568 -33.24 -19.85 0.85
C ASN A 568 -32.67 -20.46 -0.44
N ARG A 569 -31.35 -20.64 -0.53
CA ARG A 569 -30.72 -21.33 -1.66
C ARG A 569 -31.10 -22.82 -1.72
N HIS A 570 -31.14 -23.48 -0.58
CA HIS A 570 -31.48 -24.92 -0.52
C HIS A 570 -32.99 -25.15 -0.55
N GLU A 571 -33.79 -24.16 -0.20
CA GLU A 571 -35.27 -24.24 -0.14
C GLU A 571 -35.88 -23.05 -0.93
N PRO A 572 -35.68 -22.96 -2.26
CA PRO A 572 -36.11 -21.81 -3.05
C PRO A 572 -37.63 -21.56 -3.05
N ASP A 573 -38.42 -22.61 -2.84
CA ASP A 573 -39.86 -22.48 -2.76
C ASP A 573 -40.37 -21.75 -1.51
N ARG A 574 -39.53 -21.55 -0.52
CA ARG A 574 -39.84 -20.83 0.71
C ARG A 574 -39.52 -19.33 0.65
N ILE A 575 -38.97 -18.85 -0.49
CA ILE A 575 -38.61 -17.45 -0.63
C ILE A 575 -39.87 -16.60 -0.75
N VAL A 576 -40.04 -15.67 0.19
CA VAL A 576 -41.15 -14.72 0.19
C VAL A 576 -40.60 -13.33 -0.18
N TYR A 577 -41.09 -12.77 -1.29
CA TYR A 577 -40.78 -11.41 -1.69
C TYR A 577 -41.84 -10.46 -1.13
N LYS A 578 -41.44 -9.35 -0.48
CA LYS A 578 -42.34 -8.34 0.06
C LYS A 578 -43.25 -7.71 -1.01
N HIS A 579 -42.76 -7.68 -2.25
CA HIS A 579 -43.53 -7.26 -3.41
C HIS A 579 -43.06 -8.00 -4.69
N PRO A 580 -43.93 -8.34 -5.63
CA PRO A 580 -43.60 -9.10 -6.85
C PRO A 580 -42.51 -8.44 -7.70
N LEU A 581 -42.43 -7.09 -7.74
CA LEU A 581 -41.40 -6.35 -8.45
C LEU A 581 -39.97 -6.59 -7.94
N LEU A 582 -39.82 -7.06 -6.70
CA LEU A 582 -38.51 -7.39 -6.12
C LEU A 582 -37.97 -8.72 -6.65
N LYS A 583 -38.82 -9.60 -7.17
CA LYS A 583 -38.40 -10.94 -7.62
C LYS A 583 -37.29 -10.85 -8.66
N GLY A 584 -37.47 -10.07 -9.72
CA GLY A 584 -36.47 -9.93 -10.78
C GLY A 584 -35.13 -9.36 -10.33
N ILE A 585 -35.10 -8.66 -9.18
CA ILE A 585 -33.87 -8.05 -8.63
C ILE A 585 -33.18 -9.02 -7.66
N LEU A 586 -33.98 -9.68 -6.80
CA LEU A 586 -33.47 -10.46 -5.67
C LEU A 586 -33.41 -11.98 -5.94
N GLU A 587 -33.92 -12.46 -7.06
CA GLU A 587 -33.90 -13.88 -7.41
C GLU A 587 -32.47 -14.44 -7.48
N VAL A 588 -31.53 -13.68 -8.03
CA VAL A 588 -30.12 -14.05 -8.14
C VAL A 588 -29.45 -14.26 -6.76
N THR A 589 -30.02 -13.65 -5.72
CA THR A 589 -29.51 -13.71 -4.33
C THR A 589 -30.53 -14.35 -3.37
N TYR A 590 -31.39 -15.18 -3.91
CA TYR A 590 -32.39 -15.96 -3.14
C TYR A 590 -33.24 -15.11 -2.18
N GLY A 591 -33.67 -13.93 -2.63
CA GLY A 591 -34.52 -13.02 -1.87
C GLY A 591 -33.77 -12.09 -0.89
N CYS A 592 -32.46 -12.19 -0.79
CA CYS A 592 -31.68 -11.32 0.10
C CYS A 592 -31.12 -10.12 -0.63
N ILE A 593 -31.08 -8.95 0.01
CA ILE A 593 -30.29 -7.82 -0.49
C ILE A 593 -28.82 -8.09 -0.13
N VAL A 594 -27.92 -8.12 -1.13
CA VAL A 594 -26.49 -8.37 -0.96
C VAL A 594 -25.66 -7.24 -1.54
N TYR A 595 -26.09 -6.71 -2.68
CA TYR A 595 -25.30 -5.79 -3.49
C TYR A 595 -25.82 -4.36 -3.45
N GLN A 596 -24.91 -3.42 -3.59
CA GLN A 596 -25.22 -1.98 -3.76
C GLN A 596 -26.05 -1.75 -5.01
N GLU A 597 -25.76 -2.49 -6.05
CA GLU A 597 -26.47 -2.47 -7.33
C GLU A 597 -27.94 -2.86 -7.16
N GLN A 598 -28.25 -3.84 -6.32
CA GLN A 598 -29.63 -4.21 -6.01
C GLN A 598 -30.42 -3.09 -5.31
N VAL A 599 -29.77 -2.37 -4.39
CA VAL A 599 -30.38 -1.19 -3.76
C VAL A 599 -30.73 -0.14 -4.82
N MET A 600 -29.82 0.11 -5.77
CA MET A 600 -30.08 1.06 -6.88
C MET A 600 -31.17 0.57 -7.82
N GLN A 601 -31.22 -0.71 -8.13
CA GLN A 601 -32.27 -1.33 -8.95
C GLN A 601 -33.65 -1.28 -8.26
N ILE A 602 -33.70 -1.45 -6.93
CA ILE A 602 -34.93 -1.30 -6.15
C ILE A 602 -35.47 0.12 -6.26
N PHE A 603 -34.63 1.16 -6.08
CA PHE A 603 -35.04 2.54 -6.26
C PHE A 603 -35.60 2.82 -7.67
N ARG A 604 -34.93 2.29 -8.69
CA ARG A 604 -35.35 2.46 -10.08
C ARG A 604 -36.64 1.73 -10.37
N THR A 605 -36.73 0.46 -10.03
CA THR A 605 -37.86 -0.39 -10.41
C THR A 605 -39.12 -0.05 -9.62
N LEU A 606 -39.01 0.23 -8.33
CA LEU A 606 -40.18 0.49 -7.49
C LEU A 606 -40.61 1.94 -7.57
N ALA A 607 -39.71 2.90 -7.64
CA ALA A 607 -40.02 4.32 -7.49
C ALA A 607 -39.64 5.18 -8.71
N GLY A 608 -39.05 4.60 -9.77
CA GLY A 608 -38.75 5.31 -11.01
C GLY A 608 -37.55 6.26 -10.91
N TYR A 609 -36.61 6.01 -10.03
CA TYR A 609 -35.37 6.79 -9.92
C TYR A 609 -34.46 6.57 -11.12
N SER A 610 -33.66 7.61 -11.46
CA SER A 610 -32.45 7.40 -12.26
C SER A 610 -31.45 6.58 -11.47
N TYR A 611 -30.55 5.84 -12.14
CA TYR A 611 -29.44 5.16 -11.44
C TYR A 611 -28.49 6.16 -10.79
N GLY A 612 -28.34 7.36 -11.38
CA GLY A 612 -27.52 8.45 -10.83
C GLY A 612 -28.02 8.89 -9.46
N ARG A 613 -29.30 9.24 -9.35
CA ARG A 613 -29.94 9.60 -8.07
C ARG A 613 -29.91 8.44 -7.08
N ALA A 614 -30.19 7.22 -7.54
CA ALA A 614 -30.17 6.04 -6.69
C ALA A 614 -28.80 5.81 -6.03
N ASP A 615 -27.67 6.05 -6.74
CA ASP A 615 -26.33 5.98 -6.14
C ASP A 615 -26.10 7.06 -5.08
N ILE A 616 -26.58 8.28 -5.33
CA ILE A 616 -26.48 9.39 -4.37
C ILE A 616 -27.23 9.05 -3.08
N VAL A 617 -28.44 8.53 -3.18
CA VAL A 617 -29.29 8.14 -2.03
C VAL A 617 -28.65 6.97 -1.28
N ARG A 618 -28.22 5.94 -1.98
CA ARG A 618 -27.50 4.80 -1.39
C ARG A 618 -26.27 5.26 -0.56
N ARG A 619 -25.50 6.22 -1.08
CA ARG A 619 -24.36 6.81 -0.35
C ARG A 619 -24.80 7.62 0.87
N ALA A 620 -25.93 8.31 0.80
CA ALA A 620 -26.50 9.01 1.94
C ALA A 620 -26.94 8.04 3.04
N MET A 621 -27.53 6.89 2.66
CA MET A 621 -27.86 5.79 3.56
C MET A 621 -26.61 5.25 4.26
N ALA A 622 -25.55 4.90 3.50
CA ALA A 622 -24.31 4.40 4.04
C ALA A 622 -23.62 5.40 5.01
N LYS A 623 -23.77 6.71 4.77
CA LYS A 623 -23.24 7.79 5.63
C LYS A 623 -24.22 8.24 6.73
N LYS A 624 -25.41 7.61 6.83
CA LYS A 624 -26.46 7.89 7.83
C LYS A 624 -26.86 9.38 7.90
N LYS A 625 -27.02 10.04 6.72
CA LYS A 625 -27.42 11.45 6.64
C LYS A 625 -28.93 11.63 6.88
N ALA A 626 -29.36 11.71 8.14
CA ALA A 626 -30.76 11.65 8.54
C ALA A 626 -31.69 12.63 7.77
N ALA A 627 -31.33 13.90 7.63
CA ALA A 627 -32.16 14.90 6.94
C ALA A 627 -32.38 14.58 5.45
N VAL A 628 -31.36 14.03 4.78
CA VAL A 628 -31.48 13.62 3.36
C VAL A 628 -32.36 12.39 3.27
N LEU A 629 -32.19 11.43 4.17
CA LEU A 629 -32.94 10.18 4.17
C LEU A 629 -34.44 10.37 4.41
N GLU A 630 -34.81 11.32 5.25
CA GLU A 630 -36.24 11.61 5.49
C GLU A 630 -36.94 12.15 4.23
N ASN A 631 -36.28 13.04 3.50
CA ASN A 631 -36.83 13.57 2.23
C ASN A 631 -36.87 12.48 1.15
N GLU A 632 -35.82 11.69 1.03
CA GLU A 632 -35.76 10.61 0.04
C GLU A 632 -36.75 9.47 0.36
N ARG A 633 -37.06 9.20 1.61
CA ARG A 633 -38.11 8.27 2.03
C ARG A 633 -39.46 8.71 1.47
N LYS A 634 -39.81 9.99 1.62
CA LYS A 634 -41.08 10.55 1.07
C LYS A 634 -41.12 10.47 -0.45
N ALA A 635 -40.01 10.82 -1.10
CA ALA A 635 -39.87 10.74 -2.54
C ALA A 635 -39.95 9.30 -3.06
N PHE A 636 -39.33 8.34 -2.37
CA PHE A 636 -39.40 6.92 -2.71
C PHE A 636 -40.83 6.37 -2.61
N ILE A 637 -41.58 6.74 -1.56
CA ILE A 637 -42.96 6.25 -1.37
C ILE A 637 -43.93 6.95 -2.29
N TYR A 638 -43.92 8.28 -2.30
CA TYR A 638 -45.00 9.08 -2.91
C TYR A 638 -44.58 9.78 -4.23
N GLY A 639 -43.32 9.74 -4.57
CA GLY A 639 -42.80 10.42 -5.75
C GLY A 639 -42.40 11.86 -5.49
N GLU A 640 -41.67 12.40 -6.46
CA GLU A 640 -41.27 13.81 -6.54
C GLU A 640 -41.48 14.32 -7.97
N LYS A 641 -42.25 15.38 -8.12
CA LYS A 641 -42.68 15.91 -9.42
C LYS A 641 -41.48 16.20 -10.33
N GLY A 642 -41.49 15.55 -11.48
CA GLY A 642 -40.43 15.70 -12.49
C GLY A 642 -39.13 14.90 -12.21
N GLN A 643 -39.04 14.18 -11.10
CA GLN A 643 -37.83 13.43 -10.72
C GLN A 643 -38.08 11.91 -10.58
N CYS A 644 -39.15 11.51 -9.90
CA CYS A 644 -39.53 10.10 -9.74
C CYS A 644 -41.01 9.93 -9.50
N CYS A 645 -41.58 8.79 -9.95
CA CYS A 645 -43.03 8.53 -9.82
C CYS A 645 -43.42 8.08 -8.40
N GLY A 646 -42.53 7.51 -7.64
CA GLY A 646 -42.79 6.90 -6.33
C GLY A 646 -43.34 5.47 -6.40
N ALA A 647 -43.10 4.71 -5.36
CA ALA A 647 -43.50 3.30 -5.29
C ALA A 647 -45.00 3.09 -5.29
N VAL A 648 -45.77 3.98 -4.69
CA VAL A 648 -47.25 3.91 -4.67
C VAL A 648 -47.84 4.03 -6.08
N ALA A 649 -47.25 4.90 -6.93
CA ALA A 649 -47.68 5.04 -8.33
C ALA A 649 -47.44 3.76 -9.17
N ASN A 650 -46.47 2.95 -8.77
CA ASN A 650 -46.14 1.64 -9.38
C ASN A 650 -46.87 0.47 -8.72
N GLY A 651 -47.87 0.73 -7.89
CA GLY A 651 -48.72 -0.30 -7.29
C GLY A 651 -48.14 -0.92 -6.00
N VAL A 652 -47.12 -0.37 -5.41
CA VAL A 652 -46.60 -0.85 -4.14
C VAL A 652 -47.36 -0.15 -2.98
N PRO A 653 -47.97 -0.87 -2.06
CA PRO A 653 -48.62 -0.27 -0.89
C PRO A 653 -47.62 0.56 -0.06
N ALA A 654 -48.06 1.72 0.47
CA ALA A 654 -47.17 2.67 1.16
C ALA A 654 -46.48 2.06 2.40
N ASN A 655 -47.17 1.18 3.14
CA ASN A 655 -46.57 0.43 4.26
C ASN A 655 -45.45 -0.51 3.79
N VAL A 656 -45.69 -1.26 2.70
CA VAL A 656 -44.69 -2.17 2.12
C VAL A 656 -43.49 -1.38 1.55
N ALA A 657 -43.73 -0.25 0.90
CA ALA A 657 -42.67 0.64 0.42
C ALA A 657 -41.82 1.18 1.59
N ASN A 658 -42.45 1.54 2.70
CA ASN A 658 -41.76 1.99 3.89
C ASN A 658 -40.89 0.88 4.51
N GLU A 659 -41.40 -0.34 4.63
CA GLU A 659 -40.63 -1.51 5.09
C GLU A 659 -39.43 -1.83 4.19
N ILE A 660 -39.60 -1.73 2.86
CA ILE A 660 -38.52 -1.94 1.91
C ILE A 660 -37.46 -0.85 2.08
N PHE A 661 -37.87 0.41 2.28
CA PHE A 661 -36.93 1.51 2.51
C PHE A 661 -36.14 1.34 3.82
N ASP A 662 -36.77 0.86 4.89
CA ASP A 662 -36.11 0.55 6.16
C ASP A 662 -35.08 -0.59 6.00
N GLU A 663 -35.47 -1.65 5.27
CA GLU A 663 -34.56 -2.75 4.96
C GLU A 663 -33.34 -2.26 4.14
N MET A 664 -33.58 -1.48 3.07
CA MET A 664 -32.49 -0.87 2.30
C MET A 664 -31.59 0.03 3.15
N THR A 665 -32.14 0.83 4.06
CA THR A 665 -31.39 1.73 4.94
C THR A 665 -30.53 0.95 5.91
N SER A 666 -31.07 -0.10 6.50
CA SER A 666 -30.34 -1.01 7.38
C SER A 666 -29.17 -1.69 6.64
N PHE A 667 -29.41 -2.15 5.44
CA PHE A 667 -28.47 -2.92 4.64
C PHE A 667 -27.46 -2.04 3.88
N ALA A 668 -27.80 -0.82 3.49
CA ALA A 668 -26.97 0.06 2.64
C ALA A 668 -25.58 0.38 3.22
N SER A 669 -25.44 0.35 4.57
CA SER A 669 -24.14 0.51 5.23
C SER A 669 -23.24 -0.71 5.07
N TYR A 670 -23.80 -1.88 4.75
CA TYR A 670 -23.10 -3.17 4.63
C TYR A 670 -23.11 -3.74 3.22
N ALA A 671 -24.00 -3.25 2.32
CA ALA A 671 -24.10 -3.70 0.93
C ALA A 671 -22.73 -3.64 0.21
N PHE A 672 -22.41 -4.69 -0.54
CA PHE A 672 -21.13 -4.78 -1.23
C PHE A 672 -21.21 -4.36 -2.70
N ASN A 673 -20.10 -3.91 -3.26
CA ASN A 673 -19.98 -3.62 -4.68
C ASN A 673 -19.92 -4.94 -5.48
N LYS A 674 -20.99 -5.26 -6.26
CA LYS A 674 -21.08 -6.47 -7.07
C LYS A 674 -19.96 -6.57 -8.09
N SER A 675 -19.58 -5.44 -8.71
CA SER A 675 -18.52 -5.38 -9.71
C SER A 675 -17.17 -5.83 -9.12
N HIS A 676 -16.83 -5.38 -7.92
CA HIS A 676 -15.64 -5.83 -7.20
C HIS A 676 -15.72 -7.32 -6.84
N ALA A 677 -16.84 -7.76 -6.28
CA ALA A 677 -17.04 -9.15 -5.90
C ALA A 677 -16.95 -10.10 -7.09
N ALA A 678 -17.51 -9.73 -8.23
CA ALA A 678 -17.49 -10.53 -9.44
C ALA A 678 -16.07 -10.69 -9.99
N ALA A 679 -15.29 -9.60 -10.04
CA ALA A 679 -13.90 -9.66 -10.48
C ALA A 679 -13.05 -10.55 -9.55
N TYR A 680 -13.22 -10.42 -8.23
CA TYR A 680 -12.48 -11.21 -7.24
C TYR A 680 -12.94 -12.67 -7.18
N ALA A 681 -14.21 -12.95 -7.40
CA ALA A 681 -14.72 -14.32 -7.54
C ALA A 681 -14.12 -15.02 -8.76
N THR A 682 -13.89 -14.29 -9.85
CA THR A 682 -13.22 -14.84 -11.04
C THR A 682 -11.79 -15.27 -10.72
N ILE A 683 -11.00 -14.41 -10.02
CA ILE A 683 -9.65 -14.76 -9.59
C ILE A 683 -9.67 -15.93 -8.59
N ALA A 684 -10.63 -15.93 -7.65
CA ALA A 684 -10.81 -17.03 -6.71
C ALA A 684 -11.11 -18.36 -7.43
N TYR A 685 -11.98 -18.30 -8.42
CA TYR A 685 -12.30 -19.48 -9.26
C TYR A 685 -11.08 -19.94 -10.07
N GLN A 686 -10.29 -19.00 -10.64
CA GLN A 686 -9.05 -19.36 -11.34
C GLN A 686 -8.06 -20.07 -10.42
N THR A 687 -7.89 -19.59 -9.18
CA THR A 687 -7.04 -20.25 -8.20
C THR A 687 -7.57 -21.63 -7.79
N ALA A 688 -8.89 -21.76 -7.64
CA ALA A 688 -9.53 -23.03 -7.35
C ALA A 688 -9.42 -24.02 -8.53
N TYR A 689 -9.59 -23.55 -9.76
CA TYR A 689 -9.43 -24.34 -10.98
C TYR A 689 -8.00 -24.89 -11.11
N LEU A 690 -7.00 -24.02 -10.95
CA LEU A 690 -5.59 -24.43 -10.99
C LEU A 690 -5.27 -25.44 -9.88
N LYS A 691 -5.77 -25.22 -8.66
CA LYS A 691 -5.61 -26.16 -7.56
C LYS A 691 -6.28 -27.51 -7.86
N CYS A 692 -7.44 -27.52 -8.50
CA CYS A 692 -8.20 -28.73 -8.80
C CYS A 692 -7.55 -29.57 -9.89
N HIS A 693 -7.08 -28.93 -10.97
CA HIS A 693 -6.61 -29.63 -12.18
C HIS A 693 -5.09 -29.73 -12.28
N PHE A 694 -4.34 -28.82 -11.65
CA PHE A 694 -2.88 -28.71 -11.67
C PHE A 694 -2.33 -28.55 -10.27
N TYR A 695 -2.69 -29.48 -9.39
CA TYR A 695 -2.43 -29.38 -7.95
C TYR A 695 -0.97 -29.16 -7.59
N LYS A 696 -0.04 -29.92 -8.21
CA LYS A 696 1.40 -29.81 -7.91
C LYS A 696 1.96 -28.48 -8.36
N GLU A 697 1.66 -28.07 -9.57
CA GLU A 697 2.11 -26.80 -10.15
C GLU A 697 1.55 -25.59 -9.37
N TYR A 698 0.28 -25.69 -8.96
CA TYR A 698 -0.36 -24.64 -8.16
C TYR A 698 0.24 -24.52 -6.77
N MET A 699 0.42 -25.66 -6.06
CA MET A 699 1.00 -25.66 -4.73
C MET A 699 2.48 -25.26 -4.75
N ALA A 700 3.24 -25.64 -5.78
CA ALA A 700 4.61 -25.19 -5.98
C ALA A 700 4.69 -23.66 -6.13
N ALA A 701 3.84 -23.07 -6.98
CA ALA A 701 3.76 -21.62 -7.15
C ALA A 701 3.33 -20.90 -5.86
N LEU A 702 2.32 -21.42 -5.15
CA LEU A 702 1.82 -20.90 -3.89
C LEU A 702 2.91 -20.89 -2.80
N MET A 703 3.61 -22.01 -2.65
CA MET A 703 4.70 -22.15 -1.68
C MET A 703 5.87 -21.22 -2.01
N THR A 704 6.22 -21.07 -3.29
CA THR A 704 7.28 -20.15 -3.74
C THR A 704 7.02 -18.72 -3.26
N ILE A 705 5.83 -18.21 -3.53
CA ILE A 705 5.48 -16.83 -3.16
C ILE A 705 5.29 -16.69 -1.64
N THR A 706 4.86 -17.74 -0.97
CA THR A 706 4.66 -17.74 0.49
C THR A 706 5.97 -17.78 1.26
N LEU A 707 6.99 -18.42 0.72
CA LEU A 707 8.33 -18.50 1.31
C LEU A 707 8.89 -17.11 1.67
N LEU A 708 8.62 -16.10 0.83
CA LEU A 708 9.10 -14.72 1.03
C LEU A 708 8.32 -13.94 2.10
N ASP A 709 7.17 -14.46 2.55
CA ASP A 709 6.22 -13.69 3.35
C ASP A 709 5.95 -14.29 4.74
N SER A 710 5.74 -15.60 4.82
CA SER A 710 5.34 -16.26 6.08
C SER A 710 5.74 -17.72 6.14
N THR A 711 6.69 -18.00 7.02
CA THR A 711 7.13 -19.39 7.31
C THR A 711 5.99 -20.24 7.88
N ASP A 712 5.15 -19.67 8.76
CA ASP A 712 4.03 -20.42 9.38
C ASP A 712 3.01 -20.89 8.35
N LYS A 713 2.67 -20.04 7.37
CA LYS A 713 1.77 -20.44 6.28
C LYS A 713 2.39 -21.48 5.37
N LEU A 714 3.68 -21.36 5.10
CA LEU A 714 4.40 -22.34 4.29
C LEU A 714 4.33 -23.73 4.93
N TYR A 715 4.51 -23.84 6.24
CA TYR A 715 4.31 -25.11 6.96
C TYR A 715 2.91 -25.70 6.75
N GLY A 716 1.88 -24.84 6.82
CA GLY A 716 0.49 -25.24 6.56
C GLY A 716 0.33 -25.85 5.16
N TYR A 717 0.92 -25.21 4.14
CA TYR A 717 0.84 -25.69 2.76
C TYR A 717 1.65 -26.98 2.52
N ILE A 718 2.82 -27.13 3.13
CA ILE A 718 3.60 -28.37 3.09
C ILE A 718 2.80 -29.53 3.72
N ALA A 719 2.15 -29.28 4.85
CA ALA A 719 1.27 -30.25 5.51
C ALA A 719 0.06 -30.64 4.63
N ASP A 720 -0.58 -29.65 3.95
CA ASP A 720 -1.66 -29.92 3.01
C ASP A 720 -1.19 -30.77 1.83
N VAL A 721 -0.04 -30.45 1.25
CA VAL A 721 0.58 -31.21 0.16
C VAL A 721 0.83 -32.67 0.56
N SER A 722 1.41 -32.88 1.75
CA SER A 722 1.68 -34.22 2.28
C SER A 722 0.41 -34.98 2.56
N LYS A 723 -0.62 -34.33 3.14
CA LYS A 723 -1.94 -34.92 3.39
C LYS A 723 -2.66 -35.38 2.10
N ASN A 724 -2.45 -34.67 1.00
CA ASN A 724 -2.97 -35.01 -0.32
C ASN A 724 -2.10 -36.07 -1.07
N GLY A 725 -1.11 -36.66 -0.40
CA GLY A 725 -0.29 -37.73 -0.94
C GLY A 725 0.77 -37.32 -1.93
N VAL A 726 1.07 -36.00 -2.01
CA VAL A 726 2.15 -35.46 -2.85
C VAL A 726 3.42 -35.34 -2.00
N LYS A 727 4.53 -35.86 -2.50
CA LYS A 727 5.83 -35.80 -1.80
C LYS A 727 6.48 -34.45 -1.97
N ILE A 728 7.07 -33.92 -0.90
CA ILE A 728 8.03 -32.85 -1.00
C ILE A 728 9.40 -33.49 -1.25
N LEU A 729 10.00 -33.15 -2.37
CA LEU A 729 11.31 -33.65 -2.78
C LEU A 729 12.41 -32.78 -2.17
N PRO A 730 13.50 -33.36 -1.64
CA PRO A 730 14.56 -32.59 -0.99
C PRO A 730 15.29 -31.66 -1.96
N LEU A 731 16.05 -30.74 -1.41
CA LEU A 731 16.91 -29.86 -2.18
C LEU A 731 17.93 -30.70 -2.98
N ASP A 732 18.18 -30.28 -4.22
CA ASP A 732 19.17 -30.89 -5.11
C ASP A 732 19.77 -29.78 -5.98
N ILE A 733 21.07 -29.56 -5.89
CA ILE A 733 21.76 -28.48 -6.60
C ILE A 733 21.60 -28.59 -8.12
N ASN A 734 21.39 -29.79 -8.63
CA ASN A 734 21.24 -30.06 -10.06
C ASN A 734 19.78 -30.02 -10.54
N LYS A 735 18.81 -29.99 -9.64
CA LYS A 735 17.37 -30.03 -10.00
C LYS A 735 16.60 -28.82 -9.47
N SER A 736 16.92 -28.38 -8.24
CA SER A 736 16.18 -27.30 -7.63
C SER A 736 16.34 -25.98 -8.41
N GLU A 737 15.25 -25.27 -8.63
CA GLU A 737 15.21 -23.92 -9.21
C GLU A 737 15.12 -22.86 -8.09
N SER A 738 14.99 -21.61 -8.45
CA SER A 738 14.81 -20.51 -7.47
C SER A 738 13.59 -20.79 -6.57
N GLY A 739 12.43 -21.08 -7.16
CA GLY A 739 11.19 -21.43 -6.47
C GLY A 739 10.95 -22.94 -6.38
N PHE A 740 9.84 -23.32 -5.75
CA PHE A 740 9.35 -24.70 -5.78
C PHE A 740 8.90 -25.09 -7.18
N VAL A 741 9.19 -26.31 -7.61
CA VAL A 741 8.87 -26.81 -8.96
C VAL A 741 8.14 -28.14 -8.86
N ALA A 742 7.09 -28.29 -9.66
CA ALA A 742 6.38 -29.55 -9.80
C ALA A 742 7.18 -30.54 -10.66
N GLU A 743 7.44 -31.75 -10.10
CA GLU A 743 8.04 -32.87 -10.79
C GLU A 743 7.05 -34.04 -10.85
N PRO A 744 7.24 -35.01 -11.71
CA PRO A 744 6.38 -36.20 -11.76
C PRO A 744 6.21 -36.90 -10.41
N GLU A 745 7.30 -36.94 -9.61
CA GLU A 745 7.35 -37.65 -8.33
C GLU A 745 6.85 -36.83 -7.14
N GLY A 746 6.75 -35.50 -7.27
CA GLY A 746 6.37 -34.61 -6.18
C GLY A 746 6.64 -33.13 -6.47
N ILE A 747 6.87 -32.35 -5.42
CA ILE A 747 7.24 -30.95 -5.53
C ILE A 747 8.66 -30.76 -5.01
N ARG A 748 9.58 -30.29 -5.88
CA ARG A 748 10.99 -30.02 -5.54
C ARG A 748 11.12 -28.80 -4.70
N PHE A 749 11.94 -28.87 -3.64
CA PHE A 749 12.20 -27.77 -2.74
C PHE A 749 13.02 -26.65 -3.39
N ALA A 750 12.74 -25.39 -3.01
CA ALA A 750 13.28 -24.17 -3.61
C ALA A 750 14.67 -23.80 -3.08
N LEU A 751 15.58 -23.36 -3.94
CA LEU A 751 16.88 -22.81 -3.54
C LEU A 751 16.74 -21.53 -2.69
N LEU A 752 15.71 -20.74 -2.97
CA LEU A 752 15.41 -19.50 -2.24
C LEU A 752 15.13 -19.71 -0.74
N ALA A 753 14.80 -20.95 -0.34
CA ALA A 753 14.61 -21.31 1.06
C ALA A 753 15.92 -21.39 1.86
N VAL A 754 17.08 -21.54 1.19
CA VAL A 754 18.36 -21.67 1.85
C VAL A 754 18.79 -20.30 2.42
N LYS A 755 18.91 -20.22 3.73
CA LYS A 755 19.40 -19.02 4.40
C LYS A 755 20.80 -18.67 3.87
N SER A 756 21.09 -17.38 3.75
CA SER A 756 22.35 -16.87 3.20
C SER A 756 22.56 -17.07 1.69
N LEU A 757 21.56 -17.55 0.95
CA LEU A 757 21.60 -17.64 -0.51
C LEU A 757 20.72 -16.54 -1.11
N GLY A 758 21.33 -15.50 -1.68
CA GLY A 758 20.63 -14.39 -2.33
C GLY A 758 20.20 -14.72 -3.76
N GLU A 759 19.23 -13.99 -4.30
CA GLU A 759 18.71 -14.18 -5.66
C GLU A 759 19.81 -14.17 -6.74
N GLY A 760 20.78 -13.25 -6.67
CA GLY A 760 21.89 -13.19 -7.61
C GLY A 760 22.78 -14.43 -7.60
N ALA A 761 22.96 -15.07 -6.43
CA ALA A 761 23.69 -16.33 -6.33
C ALA A 761 22.87 -17.49 -6.90
N ILE A 762 21.55 -17.52 -6.66
CA ILE A 762 20.62 -18.51 -7.23
C ILE A 762 20.61 -18.42 -8.74
N ASP A 763 20.45 -17.24 -9.30
CA ASP A 763 20.46 -17.01 -10.76
C ASP A 763 21.74 -17.49 -11.39
N ARG A 764 22.87 -17.26 -10.75
CA ARG A 764 24.19 -17.76 -11.22
C ARG A 764 24.23 -19.29 -11.20
N ILE A 765 23.82 -19.93 -10.11
CA ILE A 765 23.76 -21.39 -9.99
C ILE A 765 22.90 -22.00 -11.11
N VAL A 766 21.71 -21.47 -11.31
CA VAL A 766 20.75 -21.96 -12.30
C VAL A 766 21.25 -21.70 -13.73
N SER A 767 21.80 -20.51 -14.01
CA SER A 767 22.33 -20.15 -15.33
C SER A 767 23.54 -20.99 -15.69
N GLU A 768 24.47 -21.18 -14.74
CA GLU A 768 25.66 -21.98 -14.93
C GLU A 768 25.32 -23.46 -15.16
N ARG A 769 24.36 -23.98 -14.43
CA ARG A 769 23.86 -25.35 -14.65
C ARG A 769 23.22 -25.50 -16.04
N LYS A 770 22.43 -24.51 -16.50
CA LYS A 770 21.78 -24.55 -17.82
C LYS A 770 22.78 -24.43 -18.97
N SER A 771 23.84 -23.66 -18.84
CA SER A 771 24.84 -23.43 -19.88
C SER A 771 25.97 -24.49 -19.86
N GLY A 772 26.47 -24.84 -18.68
CA GLY A 772 27.62 -25.73 -18.49
C GLY A 772 27.27 -27.18 -18.14
N GLY A 773 25.95 -27.49 -18.07
CA GLY A 773 25.48 -28.84 -17.67
C GLY A 773 25.50 -29.07 -16.15
N ALA A 774 25.01 -30.22 -15.71
CA ALA A 774 24.94 -30.60 -14.30
C ALA A 774 26.29 -30.53 -13.62
N PHE A 775 26.30 -30.08 -12.35
CA PHE A 775 27.49 -30.13 -11.49
C PHE A 775 27.83 -31.58 -11.16
N ARG A 776 29.12 -31.92 -11.21
CA ARG A 776 29.63 -33.29 -11.00
C ARG A 776 30.11 -33.55 -9.60
N SER A 777 30.60 -32.50 -8.92
CA SER A 777 31.13 -32.57 -7.56
C SER A 777 31.01 -31.22 -6.85
N LEU A 778 31.25 -31.20 -5.54
CA LEU A 778 31.32 -29.95 -4.77
C LEU A 778 32.43 -29.03 -5.29
N GLN A 779 33.56 -29.60 -5.73
CA GLN A 779 34.66 -28.81 -6.31
C GLN A 779 34.27 -28.21 -7.66
N ASP A 780 33.61 -28.98 -8.55
CA ASP A 780 33.10 -28.50 -9.84
C ASP A 780 32.11 -27.35 -9.62
N PHE A 781 31.19 -27.49 -8.66
CA PHE A 781 30.27 -26.41 -8.28
C PHE A 781 31.04 -25.16 -7.82
N CYS A 782 31.92 -25.29 -6.83
CA CYS A 782 32.66 -24.14 -6.31
C CYS A 782 33.51 -23.45 -7.40
N THR A 783 34.09 -24.22 -8.33
CA THR A 783 34.91 -23.68 -9.43
C THR A 783 34.06 -22.89 -10.44
N ARG A 784 32.90 -23.44 -10.83
CA ARG A 784 32.04 -22.85 -11.88
C ARG A 784 31.19 -21.67 -11.37
N VAL A 785 30.82 -21.70 -10.08
CA VAL A 785 29.94 -20.71 -9.49
C VAL A 785 30.71 -19.70 -8.61
N SER A 786 32.06 -19.72 -8.61
CA SER A 786 32.90 -18.79 -7.85
C SER A 786 32.57 -17.32 -8.15
N GLY A 787 32.59 -16.44 -7.15
CA GLY A 787 32.34 -15.01 -7.31
C GLY A 787 31.95 -14.33 -6.00
N ARG A 788 31.64 -13.02 -6.06
CA ARG A 788 31.36 -12.18 -4.90
C ARG A 788 30.16 -12.61 -4.03
N ASP A 789 29.24 -13.39 -4.61
CA ASP A 789 27.97 -13.74 -3.97
C ASP A 789 27.96 -15.16 -3.36
N ILE A 790 29.01 -15.98 -3.61
CA ILE A 790 29.15 -17.34 -3.06
C ILE A 790 30.32 -17.37 -2.08
N HIS A 791 29.99 -17.38 -0.80
CA HIS A 791 30.93 -17.44 0.31
C HIS A 791 30.91 -18.80 0.98
N LEU A 792 31.92 -19.10 1.81
CA LEU A 792 31.98 -20.34 2.57
C LEU A 792 30.68 -20.65 3.31
N ARG A 793 30.10 -19.67 3.99
CA ARG A 793 28.80 -19.82 4.69
C ARG A 793 27.64 -20.23 3.78
N THR A 794 27.65 -19.75 2.54
CA THR A 794 26.62 -20.12 1.55
C THR A 794 26.76 -21.58 1.14
N VAL A 795 28.01 -22.04 0.91
CA VAL A 795 28.31 -23.44 0.56
C VAL A 795 27.99 -24.36 1.74
N GLU A 796 28.36 -23.99 2.97
CA GLU A 796 28.00 -24.70 4.18
C GLU A 796 26.47 -24.84 4.35
N ALA A 797 25.73 -23.76 4.12
CA ALA A 797 24.28 -23.80 4.19
C ALA A 797 23.66 -24.74 3.14
N LEU A 798 24.20 -24.76 1.92
CA LEU A 798 23.79 -25.69 0.87
C LEU A 798 24.11 -27.14 1.24
N ILE A 799 25.28 -27.42 1.84
CA ILE A 799 25.63 -28.75 2.33
C ILE A 799 24.68 -29.18 3.45
N LYS A 800 24.48 -28.31 4.45
CA LYS A 800 23.58 -28.56 5.58
C LYS A 800 22.15 -28.83 5.16
N SER A 801 21.68 -28.16 4.10
CA SER A 801 20.35 -28.37 3.53
C SER A 801 20.19 -29.64 2.68
N GLY A 802 21.27 -30.38 2.43
CA GLY A 802 21.27 -31.60 1.63
C GLY A 802 21.37 -31.38 0.12
N ALA A 803 21.64 -30.16 -0.35
CA ALA A 803 21.68 -29.84 -1.77
C ALA A 803 22.71 -30.66 -2.57
N PHE A 804 23.72 -31.19 -1.92
CA PHE A 804 24.79 -32.01 -2.53
C PHE A 804 24.71 -33.51 -2.24
N ASP A 805 23.66 -33.98 -1.57
CA ASP A 805 23.51 -35.41 -1.22
C ASP A 805 23.57 -36.32 -2.46
N GLY A 806 23.21 -35.81 -3.64
CA GLY A 806 23.27 -36.53 -4.93
C GLY A 806 24.69 -36.82 -5.43
N PHE A 807 25.76 -36.26 -4.83
CA PHE A 807 27.13 -36.52 -5.24
C PHE A 807 27.77 -37.79 -4.64
N GLY A 808 27.01 -38.52 -3.81
CA GLY A 808 27.49 -39.80 -3.23
C GLY A 808 28.51 -39.66 -2.10
N TYR A 809 28.59 -38.47 -1.50
CA TYR A 809 29.33 -38.17 -0.25
C TYR A 809 28.36 -37.79 0.84
N THR A 810 28.72 -38.02 2.10
CA THR A 810 27.92 -37.61 3.25
C THR A 810 28.02 -36.10 3.48
N ARG A 811 27.02 -35.49 4.14
CA ARG A 811 27.07 -34.06 4.50
C ARG A 811 28.31 -33.77 5.36
N ARG A 812 28.71 -34.69 6.23
CA ARG A 812 29.91 -34.59 7.05
C ARG A 812 31.17 -34.54 6.21
N GLU A 813 31.29 -35.41 5.20
CA GLU A 813 32.43 -35.43 4.27
C GLU A 813 32.50 -34.10 3.49
N HIS A 814 31.39 -33.62 3.01
CA HIS A 814 31.32 -32.32 2.30
C HIS A 814 31.71 -31.15 3.21
N LEU A 815 31.21 -31.08 4.47
CA LEU A 815 31.54 -30.00 5.40
C LEU A 815 33.03 -30.00 5.76
N ASN A 816 33.63 -31.18 5.96
CA ASN A 816 35.05 -31.29 6.26
C ASN A 816 35.97 -30.84 5.11
N ALA A 817 35.51 -31.03 3.86
CA ALA A 817 36.28 -30.68 2.69
C ALA A 817 36.03 -29.25 2.16
N CYS A 818 34.90 -28.63 2.50
CA CYS A 818 34.42 -27.42 1.83
C CYS A 818 35.35 -26.21 2.00
N GLU A 819 35.90 -26.01 3.18
CA GLU A 819 36.83 -24.87 3.46
C GLU A 819 38.10 -24.96 2.60
N ASP A 820 38.65 -26.17 2.47
CA ASP A 820 39.86 -26.41 1.70
C ASP A 820 39.58 -26.27 0.19
N ILE A 821 38.42 -26.76 -0.27
CA ILE A 821 38.00 -26.61 -1.67
C ILE A 821 37.84 -25.13 -1.99
N MET A 822 37.15 -24.39 -1.16
CA MET A 822 36.94 -22.94 -1.37
C MET A 822 38.28 -22.18 -1.38
N LYS A 823 39.24 -22.51 -0.49
CA LYS A 823 40.56 -21.89 -0.50
C LYS A 823 41.34 -22.22 -1.77
N SER A 824 41.16 -23.42 -2.33
CA SER A 824 41.87 -23.82 -3.57
C SER A 824 41.31 -23.05 -4.79
N VAL A 825 40.01 -22.87 -4.84
CA VAL A 825 39.33 -22.09 -5.93
C VAL A 825 39.70 -20.61 -5.84
N THR A 826 39.68 -20.00 -4.67
CA THR A 826 40.01 -18.56 -4.49
C THR A 826 41.48 -18.27 -4.83
N ARG A 827 42.38 -19.20 -4.63
CA ARG A 827 43.78 -19.05 -5.01
C ARG A 827 43.98 -19.10 -6.53
N SER A 828 43.21 -19.90 -7.26
CA SER A 828 43.27 -19.93 -8.73
C SER A 828 42.74 -18.65 -9.38
N ASP A 829 41.74 -18.03 -8.83
CA ASP A 829 41.19 -16.74 -9.35
C ASP A 829 42.14 -15.56 -9.09
N GLY A 830 42.95 -15.58 -8.03
CA GLY A 830 43.91 -14.51 -7.67
C GLY A 830 45.22 -14.53 -8.44
N SER A 831 45.53 -15.58 -9.23
CA SER A 831 46.79 -15.74 -9.91
C SER A 831 46.85 -15.27 -11.37
N VAL A 832 45.72 -14.81 -11.94
CA VAL A 832 45.67 -14.28 -13.31
C VAL A 832 45.59 -12.76 -13.28
N ILE A 833 46.71 -12.08 -13.19
CA ILE A 833 46.81 -10.67 -13.58
C ILE A 833 46.84 -10.64 -15.11
N GLU A 834 45.84 -10.06 -15.76
CA GLU A 834 45.80 -9.87 -17.22
C GLU A 834 47.12 -9.20 -17.69
N GLY A 835 47.91 -9.93 -18.48
CA GLY A 835 49.18 -9.44 -19.04
C GLY A 835 50.46 -10.11 -18.54
N GLN A 836 50.41 -11.03 -17.58
CA GLN A 836 51.61 -11.76 -17.11
C GLN A 836 51.75 -13.10 -17.88
N LEU A 837 52.65 -13.15 -18.84
CA LEU A 837 53.05 -14.40 -19.50
C LEU A 837 53.68 -15.35 -18.50
N ASP A 838 53.04 -16.50 -18.30
CA ASP A 838 53.57 -17.57 -17.50
C ASP A 838 54.86 -18.13 -18.12
N LEU A 839 55.97 -18.09 -17.36
CA LEU A 839 57.33 -18.40 -17.84
C LEU A 839 57.51 -19.88 -18.19
N PHE A 840 56.53 -20.75 -17.89
CA PHE A 840 56.65 -22.20 -18.09
C PHE A 840 55.62 -22.83 -19.05
N GLY A 841 54.81 -22.06 -19.79
CA GLY A 841 54.04 -22.57 -20.90
C GLY A 841 53.09 -23.75 -20.61
N MET A 842 52.74 -23.99 -19.36
CA MET A 842 51.67 -24.96 -18.99
C MET A 842 50.35 -24.17 -18.92
N GLY A 843 49.51 -24.39 -19.91
CA GLY A 843 48.13 -23.93 -19.93
C GLY A 843 47.48 -24.24 -18.59
N ALA A 844 46.59 -23.36 -18.11
CA ALA A 844 45.90 -23.44 -16.83
C ALA A 844 45.49 -24.89 -16.51
N ALA A 845 46.28 -25.57 -15.68
CA ALA A 845 45.90 -26.90 -15.21
C ALA A 845 44.59 -26.76 -14.42
N LEU A 846 43.55 -27.38 -14.90
CA LEU A 846 42.29 -27.52 -14.14
C LEU A 846 42.73 -27.98 -12.72
N PRO A 847 42.20 -27.35 -11.66
CA PRO A 847 42.55 -27.71 -10.29
C PRO A 847 42.33 -29.24 -10.13
N MET A 848 43.36 -29.95 -9.75
CA MET A 848 43.27 -31.40 -9.52
C MET A 848 42.15 -31.67 -8.54
N GLU A 849 41.22 -32.56 -8.91
CA GLU A 849 40.08 -32.93 -8.09
C GLU A 849 40.57 -33.43 -6.72
N LYS A 850 40.21 -32.70 -5.67
CA LYS A 850 40.67 -32.98 -4.31
C LYS A 850 39.92 -34.20 -3.80
N LYS A 851 40.62 -35.27 -3.44
CA LYS A 851 40.00 -36.47 -2.89
C LYS A 851 39.39 -36.16 -1.54
N ILE A 852 38.06 -36.26 -1.43
CA ILE A 852 37.33 -36.11 -0.18
C ILE A 852 37.56 -37.37 0.67
N GLU A 853 38.01 -37.20 1.92
CA GLU A 853 38.22 -38.32 2.84
C GLU A 853 36.85 -38.89 3.26
N ARG A 854 36.73 -40.22 3.20
CA ARG A 854 35.51 -40.92 3.59
C ARG A 854 35.36 -40.98 5.09
N CYS A 855 34.23 -40.56 5.61
CA CYS A 855 33.86 -40.69 7.02
C CYS A 855 32.35 -40.98 7.17
N GLY A 856 31.93 -41.42 8.33
CA GLY A 856 30.54 -41.70 8.63
C GLY A 856 29.71 -40.43 8.66
N GLU A 857 28.40 -40.54 8.36
CA GLU A 857 27.46 -39.45 8.41
C GLU A 857 27.19 -38.99 9.86
N PHE A 858 26.65 -37.82 10.00
CA PHE A 858 26.07 -37.31 11.24
C PHE A 858 24.88 -38.16 11.68
N ASP A 859 24.55 -38.15 12.95
CA ASP A 859 23.33 -38.78 13.42
C ASP A 859 22.09 -38.04 12.89
N GLU A 860 20.94 -38.73 12.88
CA GLU A 860 19.69 -38.23 12.33
C GLU A 860 19.24 -36.91 12.97
N GLN A 861 19.44 -36.79 14.29
CA GLN A 861 19.08 -35.57 15.02
C GLN A 861 19.90 -34.37 14.54
N GLN A 862 21.20 -34.56 14.34
CA GLN A 862 22.14 -33.54 13.90
C GLN A 862 21.86 -33.14 12.45
N LEU A 863 21.46 -34.09 11.59
CA LEU A 863 21.01 -33.78 10.21
C LEU A 863 19.75 -32.92 10.21
N LEU A 864 18.77 -33.21 11.06
CA LEU A 864 17.55 -32.41 11.22
C LEU A 864 17.84 -31.01 11.77
N GLU A 865 18.76 -30.90 12.73
CA GLU A 865 19.22 -29.61 13.26
C GLU A 865 19.89 -28.78 12.16
N PHE A 866 20.68 -29.38 11.28
CA PHE A 866 21.28 -28.70 10.12
C PHE A 866 20.25 -28.26 9.09
N GLU A 867 19.26 -29.07 8.79
CA GLU A 867 18.13 -28.65 7.95
C GLU A 867 17.44 -27.43 8.55
N HIS A 868 17.11 -27.48 9.83
CA HIS A 868 16.45 -26.36 10.50
C HIS A 868 17.34 -25.10 10.56
N GLU A 869 18.65 -25.26 10.77
CA GLU A 869 19.58 -24.14 10.71
C GLU A 869 19.61 -23.49 9.32
N ALA A 870 19.74 -24.31 8.26
CA ALA A 870 19.90 -23.85 6.89
C ALA A 870 18.59 -23.32 6.27
N LEU A 871 17.45 -23.97 6.54
CA LEU A 871 16.17 -23.71 5.91
C LEU A 871 15.15 -23.03 6.83
N GLY A 872 15.36 -23.10 8.15
CA GLY A 872 14.40 -22.63 9.15
C GLY A 872 13.25 -23.60 9.37
N MET A 873 13.30 -24.79 8.78
CA MET A 873 12.26 -25.81 8.86
C MET A 873 12.82 -27.22 8.71
N TYR A 874 12.04 -28.22 9.13
CA TYR A 874 12.31 -29.63 8.94
C TYR A 874 11.62 -30.12 7.67
N ILE A 875 12.35 -30.84 6.80
CA ILE A 875 11.83 -31.36 5.52
C ILE A 875 11.86 -32.87 5.48
N SER A 876 12.99 -33.48 5.86
CA SER A 876 13.19 -34.92 5.74
C SER A 876 12.40 -35.73 6.77
N ALA A 877 12.30 -35.24 8.00
CA ALA A 877 11.51 -35.81 9.10
C ALA A 877 11.35 -34.74 10.20
N HIS A 878 10.38 -34.91 11.09
CA HIS A 878 10.22 -34.02 12.25
C HIS A 878 10.81 -34.68 13.52
N PRO A 879 11.53 -33.97 14.40
CA PRO A 879 12.08 -34.56 15.62
C PRO A 879 11.07 -35.28 16.51
N ILE A 880 9.77 -34.96 16.39
CA ILE A 880 8.70 -35.59 17.12
C ILE A 880 8.32 -36.97 16.54
N ASP A 881 8.65 -37.26 15.27
CA ASP A 881 8.22 -38.51 14.59
C ASP A 881 8.81 -39.74 15.26
N ARG A 882 9.99 -39.65 15.84
CA ARG A 882 10.63 -40.69 16.65
C ARG A 882 9.83 -41.08 17.90
N PHE A 883 8.94 -40.19 18.35
CA PHE A 883 8.09 -40.41 19.52
C PHE A 883 6.66 -40.83 19.13
N GLU A 884 6.37 -41.11 17.88
CA GLU A 884 5.03 -41.41 17.37
C GLU A 884 4.41 -42.60 18.12
N CYS A 885 5.19 -43.66 18.37
CA CYS A 885 4.73 -44.80 19.18
C CYS A 885 4.34 -44.42 20.60
N VAL A 886 5.10 -43.50 21.22
CA VAL A 886 4.82 -43.02 22.60
C VAL A 886 3.58 -42.12 22.60
N ILE A 887 3.46 -41.22 21.63
CA ILE A 887 2.33 -40.31 21.47
C ILE A 887 1.06 -41.10 21.23
N SER A 888 1.10 -42.10 20.37
CA SER A 888 -0.02 -42.99 20.10
C SER A 888 -0.40 -43.84 21.31
N ALA A 889 0.59 -44.43 22.00
CA ALA A 889 0.37 -45.19 23.24
C ALA A 889 -0.23 -44.33 24.37
N ALA A 890 0.20 -43.06 24.47
CA ALA A 890 -0.32 -42.11 25.44
C ALA A 890 -1.71 -41.54 25.07
N ARG A 891 -2.28 -41.92 23.92
CA ARG A 891 -3.55 -41.39 23.41
C ARG A 891 -3.61 -39.86 23.41
N CYS A 892 -2.53 -39.22 23.07
CA CYS A 892 -2.47 -37.76 22.97
C CYS A 892 -3.46 -37.25 21.93
N VAL A 893 -4.16 -36.19 22.27
CA VAL A 893 -5.06 -35.50 21.34
C VAL A 893 -4.37 -34.29 20.73
N THR A 894 -4.67 -33.97 19.50
CA THR A 894 -4.16 -32.76 18.84
C THR A 894 -4.82 -31.52 19.46
N SER A 895 -4.15 -30.35 19.36
CA SER A 895 -4.73 -29.08 19.76
C SER A 895 -6.07 -28.77 19.06
N ALA A 896 -6.21 -29.18 17.79
CA ALA A 896 -7.48 -29.06 17.06
C ALA A 896 -8.61 -29.93 17.65
N GLN A 897 -8.30 -31.15 18.06
CA GLN A 897 -9.25 -32.04 18.76
C GLN A 897 -9.61 -31.48 20.13
N LEU A 898 -8.64 -30.91 20.86
CA LEU A 898 -8.87 -30.27 22.14
C LEU A 898 -9.79 -29.05 22.02
N ILE A 899 -9.56 -28.18 21.04
CA ILE A 899 -10.40 -27.00 20.77
C ILE A 899 -11.83 -27.42 20.41
N ASN A 900 -12.00 -28.43 19.56
CA ASN A 900 -13.32 -28.97 19.21
C ASN A 900 -14.03 -29.58 20.43
N CYS A 901 -13.31 -30.24 21.32
CA CYS A 901 -13.86 -30.78 22.57
C CYS A 901 -14.31 -29.66 23.51
N LEU A 902 -13.52 -28.59 23.64
CA LEU A 902 -13.87 -27.43 24.47
C LEU A 902 -15.06 -26.64 23.93
N LEU A 903 -15.20 -26.50 22.60
CA LEU A 903 -16.39 -25.89 21.98
C LEU A 903 -17.64 -26.72 22.22
N TYR A 904 -17.55 -28.06 22.15
CA TYR A 904 -18.68 -28.96 22.41
C TYR A 904 -19.11 -28.91 23.87
N THR A 905 -18.18 -28.80 24.82
CA THR A 905 -18.49 -28.67 26.25
C THR A 905 -19.05 -27.29 26.64
N SER A 906 -18.69 -26.21 25.91
CA SER A 906 -19.29 -24.88 26.14
C SER A 906 -20.75 -24.83 25.65
N ASP A 907 -21.05 -25.39 24.47
CA ASP A 907 -22.43 -25.50 23.97
C ASP A 907 -23.32 -26.36 24.86
N ALA A 908 -22.77 -27.45 25.42
CA ALA A 908 -23.52 -28.31 26.36
C ALA A 908 -23.74 -27.66 27.73
N ALA A 909 -22.93 -26.68 28.13
CA ALA A 909 -23.11 -25.93 29.38
C ALA A 909 -24.19 -24.86 29.23
N ASP A 910 -24.36 -24.28 28.04
CA ASP A 910 -25.41 -23.29 27.77
C ASP A 910 -26.81 -23.93 27.69
N ASP A 911 -26.91 -25.20 27.25
CA ASP A 911 -28.18 -25.96 27.24
C ASP A 911 -28.66 -26.38 28.66
N LEU A 912 -27.78 -26.35 29.68
CA LEU A 912 -28.13 -26.68 31.07
C LEU A 912 -28.49 -25.47 31.92
N THR A 913 -28.44 -24.27 31.44
CA THR A 913 -28.84 -23.03 32.07
C THR A 913 -30.10 -22.43 31.46
#